data_dc213dc26a49c5598053d5084363f3e0
#
_entry.id   dc213dc26a49c5598053d5084363f3e0
#
_cell.length_a   1.000
_cell.length_b   1.000
_cell.length_c   1.000
_cell.angle_alpha   90.00
_cell.angle_beta   90.00
_cell.angle_gamma   90.00
#
_symmetry.space_group_name_H-M   'P 1'
#
loop_
_entity.id
_entity.type
_entity.pdbx_description
1 polymer ?
#
loop_
_entity_poly.entity_id
_entity_poly.type
_entity_poly.pdbx_seq_one_letter_code
_entity_poly.pdbx_strand_id
1 'polypeptide(L)'
;MARSAVLARLRWPVERRRGGMRKAAVPALVATALATALAVPAAASPAAPASSAHASSASASSVPQAAAAVSETAPVVGAKPYMGWSSWSLESTNFPGYGGSWLTEPHVLQQADILASKLKRHGYEYVNIDAGWNVGSETNKSLSDEYGRPVADPVKFPHGMKWLGDRLHAKGLKFGLYLAVGLYIDTYNDGRTPIHGAPGCTTKDIVYPDLRKTSGWDNVSYQLNFASPCTEKYIQSVADQLAGWGVDFLKIDGVGPGSNQGDAAHDNVPDIKTWHAALERTGRPIQFVLSWSLSHDKVDVWKENSNGWRVDTDVECYCDTLVTWNNSVKQRWNDVVPWIDDAGPGHWNNLDSLDVGAGPLDGLNEVERQSYMTLWAIESAPLYIGDDLTKLDAYGLSLLTNDEVIAVDQAGNPARPLSQDTPQQVWYARNADGSYTVALFNLGKGYSDVTADWSELGISGRPAVRDLWSRKNLGTVGEGFTDNLPPHGSRLLRVTPAKTTGKPGVPLGVRATAATAGSVSLAWDAVNTGTATTGYEVYAGGAKVATVDGTSATVTGLDAATGYVFTVVAHDARGRTSAPGNAVSLTTPAAEGRTAYEAEASGNPRTGNASISDCSRCSGGKKVGNLGVDASVTIKDVTAPKDGTYLMTVDFTDGSSGRTAVVTVNGTAFQLPLHGGNDNDWGRPRSVTVPVHLKAGANTIAFGNPSDYVSDVDRITV
;
A
#
# COMPACT_ATOMS: atom_id res chain seq x y z
N MET A 1 16.76 30.79 25.09
CA MET A 1 15.53 31.33 24.49
C MET A 1 15.36 30.62 23.14
N ALA A 2 14.67 29.48 23.12
CA ALA A 2 14.31 28.74 21.89
C ALA A 2 12.79 28.62 21.92
N ARG A 3 12.11 29.34 21.07
CA ARG A 3 10.65 29.33 20.90
C ARG A 3 10.28 28.74 19.55
N SER A 4 9.28 27.88 19.57
CA SER A 4 8.39 27.50 18.46
C SER A 4 9.01 26.69 17.33
N ALA A 5 8.77 25.39 17.31
CA ALA A 5 9.02 24.57 16.13
C ALA A 5 8.28 23.21 16.22
N VAL A 6 6.98 23.18 16.04
CA VAL A 6 6.26 21.93 15.73
C VAL A 6 5.53 22.01 14.39
N LEU A 7 5.30 23.20 13.83
CA LEU A 7 4.66 23.38 12.53
C LEU A 7 5.43 24.26 11.54
N ALA A 8 6.70 24.54 11.79
CA ALA A 8 7.45 25.48 10.92
C ALA A 8 8.93 25.13 10.82
N ARG A 9 9.28 24.04 10.14
CA ARG A 9 10.64 23.87 9.60
C ARG A 9 10.67 22.92 8.41
N LEU A 10 10.34 23.45 7.26
CA LEU A 10 10.99 23.15 5.99
C LEU A 10 10.74 24.33 5.07
N ARG A 11 11.50 25.41 5.26
CA ARG A 11 11.64 26.46 4.25
C ARG A 11 12.99 26.26 3.54
N TRP A 12 12.94 25.86 2.30
CA TRP A 12 14.03 25.98 1.35
C TRP A 12 14.02 27.39 0.76
N PRO A 13 15.17 28.04 0.50
CA PRO A 13 15.22 29.38 -0.05
C PRO A 13 14.88 29.39 -1.55
N VAL A 14 13.80 30.06 -1.92
CA VAL A 14 13.47 30.36 -3.32
C VAL A 14 14.14 31.70 -3.69
N GLU A 15 15.12 31.63 -4.57
CA GLU A 15 15.68 32.81 -5.24
C GLU A 15 14.65 33.46 -6.17
N ARG A 16 14.29 34.71 -5.87
CA ARG A 16 13.40 35.53 -6.72
C ARG A 16 14.16 36.03 -7.95
N ARG A 17 13.85 35.50 -9.11
CA ARG A 17 14.10 36.20 -10.39
C ARG A 17 12.85 37.00 -10.79
N ARG A 18 12.99 38.32 -10.80
CA ARG A 18 12.02 39.26 -11.35
C ARG A 18 12.08 39.20 -12.89
N GLY A 19 10.97 38.84 -13.53
CA GLY A 19 10.75 39.00 -14.96
C GLY A 19 9.36 39.59 -15.18
N GLY A 20 9.27 40.80 -15.67
CA GLY A 20 8.05 41.51 -15.94
C GLY A 20 7.33 40.95 -17.18
N MET A 21 6.02 40.84 -17.13
CA MET A 21 5.21 40.56 -18.29
C MET A 21 4.01 41.50 -18.41
N ARG A 22 3.81 42.02 -19.61
CA ARG A 22 2.84 42.99 -20.03
C ARG A 22 1.42 42.41 -20.09
N LYS A 23 0.45 43.20 -19.70
CA LYS A 23 -0.99 42.91 -19.82
C LYS A 23 -1.43 42.90 -21.28
N ALA A 24 -2.15 41.87 -21.71
CA ALA A 24 -2.99 41.85 -22.88
C ALA A 24 -4.43 41.55 -22.48
N ALA A 25 -5.35 42.43 -22.91
CA ALA A 25 -6.77 42.31 -22.66
C ALA A 25 -7.44 41.53 -23.81
N VAL A 26 -8.43 40.70 -23.52
CA VAL A 26 -9.32 40.04 -24.48
C VAL A 26 -10.76 40.26 -24.06
N PRO A 27 -11.67 40.61 -24.99
CA PRO A 27 -13.03 41.02 -24.66
C PRO A 27 -14.00 39.84 -24.50
N ALA A 28 -15.00 40.07 -23.67
CA ALA A 28 -16.13 39.16 -23.41
C ALA A 28 -17.13 39.14 -24.56
N LEU A 29 -17.57 37.96 -24.96
CA LEU A 29 -18.76 37.76 -25.80
C LEU A 29 -19.86 37.10 -24.94
N VAL A 30 -20.99 37.80 -24.86
CA VAL A 30 -22.23 37.32 -24.24
C VAL A 30 -23.03 36.57 -25.31
N ALA A 31 -23.43 35.35 -25.03
CA ALA A 31 -24.43 34.62 -25.81
C ALA A 31 -25.58 34.19 -24.90
N THR A 32 -26.74 34.80 -25.17
CA THR A 32 -28.04 34.47 -24.59
C THR A 32 -28.65 33.27 -25.32
N ALA A 33 -29.09 32.24 -24.62
CA ALA A 33 -29.93 31.19 -25.19
C ALA A 33 -31.21 31.01 -24.37
N LEU A 34 -32.31 31.09 -25.08
CA LEU A 34 -33.68 30.94 -24.62
C LEU A 34 -34.03 29.52 -24.24
N ALA A 35 -34.71 29.36 -23.12
CA ALA A 35 -35.29 28.07 -22.70
C ALA A 35 -36.75 28.00 -23.22
N THR A 36 -37.09 26.91 -23.88
CA THR A 36 -38.46 26.48 -24.14
C THR A 36 -38.77 25.20 -23.40
N ALA A 37 -39.74 25.28 -22.51
CA ALA A 37 -40.28 24.15 -21.75
C ALA A 37 -41.34 23.42 -22.58
N LEU A 38 -41.27 22.09 -22.65
CA LEU A 38 -42.35 21.23 -23.12
C LEU A 38 -42.74 20.25 -22.03
N ALA A 39 -44.00 20.33 -21.61
CA ALA A 39 -44.62 19.42 -20.64
C ALA A 39 -45.18 18.19 -21.36
N VAL A 40 -45.04 17.01 -20.74
CA VAL A 40 -45.66 15.75 -21.15
C VAL A 40 -46.45 15.17 -19.97
N PRO A 41 -47.70 14.69 -20.18
CA PRO A 41 -48.59 14.29 -19.11
C PRO A 41 -48.39 12.86 -18.63
N ALA A 42 -48.73 12.63 -17.34
CA ALA A 42 -48.72 11.35 -16.69
C ALA A 42 -49.82 10.41 -17.16
N ALA A 43 -49.50 9.13 -17.36
CA ALA A 43 -50.47 8.07 -17.58
C ALA A 43 -50.51 7.11 -16.38
N ALA A 44 -51.72 6.73 -15.98
CA ALA A 44 -52.05 5.92 -14.81
C ALA A 44 -51.87 4.44 -15.08
N SER A 45 -51.47 3.68 -14.05
CA SER A 45 -51.47 2.22 -14.01
C SER A 45 -52.84 1.62 -13.68
N PRO A 46 -53.18 0.46 -14.20
CA PRO A 46 -54.31 -0.33 -13.66
C PRO A 46 -53.85 -1.46 -12.72
N ALA A 47 -54.70 -1.73 -11.75
CA ALA A 47 -54.56 -2.72 -10.68
C ALA A 47 -54.77 -4.17 -11.16
N ALA A 48 -54.13 -5.13 -10.47
CA ALA A 48 -54.32 -6.57 -10.64
C ALA A 48 -55.43 -7.10 -9.78
N PRO A 49 -56.15 -8.17 -10.19
CA PRO A 49 -57.15 -8.84 -9.35
C PRO A 49 -56.57 -9.98 -8.51
N ALA A 50 -57.10 -10.13 -7.31
CA ALA A 50 -56.87 -11.22 -6.38
C ALA A 50 -57.56 -12.53 -6.82
N SER A 51 -56.93 -13.66 -6.54
CA SER A 51 -57.58 -14.99 -6.61
C SER A 51 -57.37 -15.75 -5.31
N SER A 52 -58.49 -16.33 -4.88
CA SER A 52 -58.75 -16.93 -3.59
C SER A 52 -58.27 -18.39 -3.44
N ALA A 53 -58.05 -18.75 -2.19
CA ALA A 53 -57.62 -20.00 -1.62
C ALA A 53 -58.55 -21.22 -1.84
N HIS A 54 -57.98 -22.43 -1.72
CA HIS A 54 -58.66 -23.58 -1.08
C HIS A 54 -57.65 -24.36 -0.25
N ALA A 55 -58.05 -24.60 0.99
CA ALA A 55 -57.33 -25.40 1.97
C ALA A 55 -57.63 -26.90 1.78
N SER A 56 -56.66 -27.73 2.05
CA SER A 56 -56.84 -29.16 2.37
C SER A 56 -55.89 -29.56 3.49
N SER A 57 -56.48 -30.05 4.56
CA SER A 57 -55.85 -30.49 5.80
C SER A 57 -55.27 -31.92 5.66
N ALA A 58 -54.03 -32.10 6.08
CA ALA A 58 -53.50 -33.41 6.47
C ALA A 58 -52.62 -33.24 7.71
N SER A 59 -53.00 -33.83 8.80
CA SER A 59 -52.28 -33.86 10.07
C SER A 59 -51.09 -34.82 9.97
N ALA A 60 -49.91 -34.33 10.29
CA ALA A 60 -48.76 -35.17 10.63
C ALA A 60 -48.04 -34.57 11.85
N SER A 61 -47.84 -35.42 12.84
CA SER A 61 -47.21 -35.13 14.12
C SER A 61 -45.78 -34.57 13.96
N SER A 62 -45.53 -33.38 14.46
CA SER A 62 -44.22 -32.77 14.51
C SER A 62 -43.56 -33.02 15.87
N VAL A 63 -42.42 -33.73 15.84
CA VAL A 63 -41.40 -33.69 16.88
C VAL A 63 -40.74 -32.30 16.80
N PRO A 64 -40.55 -31.56 17.89
CA PRO A 64 -39.88 -30.29 17.82
C PRO A 64 -38.36 -30.50 17.60
N GLN A 65 -37.89 -30.27 16.40
CA GLN A 65 -36.49 -30.13 16.10
C GLN A 65 -36.07 -28.73 16.59
N ALA A 66 -35.25 -28.68 17.65
CA ALA A 66 -34.64 -27.45 18.13
C ALA A 66 -33.86 -26.84 16.97
N ALA A 67 -34.33 -25.71 16.48
CA ALA A 67 -33.55 -24.88 15.57
C ALA A 67 -32.28 -24.43 16.32
N ALA A 68 -31.13 -24.97 15.92
CA ALA A 68 -29.86 -24.43 16.32
C ALA A 68 -29.83 -22.97 15.84
N ALA A 69 -29.84 -22.06 16.78
CA ALA A 69 -29.57 -20.67 16.49
C ALA A 69 -28.18 -20.62 15.80
N VAL A 70 -28.14 -20.26 14.52
CA VAL A 70 -26.92 -19.88 13.84
C VAL A 70 -26.46 -18.64 14.59
N SER A 71 -25.43 -18.79 15.43
CA SER A 71 -24.72 -17.67 16.01
C SER A 71 -24.21 -16.89 14.84
N GLU A 72 -24.75 -15.70 14.55
CA GLU A 72 -24.10 -14.73 13.71
C GLU A 72 -22.75 -14.45 14.38
N THR A 73 -21.68 -14.99 13.81
CA THR A 73 -20.34 -14.64 14.21
C THR A 73 -20.21 -13.12 13.99
N ALA A 74 -19.81 -12.40 15.03
CA ALA A 74 -19.57 -10.95 14.93
C ALA A 74 -18.69 -10.68 13.69
N PRO A 75 -19.01 -9.62 12.92
CA PRO A 75 -18.23 -9.32 11.72
C PRO A 75 -16.76 -9.13 12.10
N VAL A 76 -15.87 -9.83 11.40
CA VAL A 76 -14.43 -9.73 11.59
C VAL A 76 -14.02 -8.30 11.21
N VAL A 77 -13.39 -7.58 12.14
CA VAL A 77 -12.85 -6.26 11.87
C VAL A 77 -11.80 -6.38 10.76
N GLY A 78 -11.85 -5.48 9.77
CA GLY A 78 -10.92 -5.52 8.65
C GLY A 78 -11.16 -6.63 7.64
N ALA A 79 -12.34 -7.29 7.64
CA ALA A 79 -12.66 -8.32 6.65
C ALA A 79 -12.53 -7.86 5.20
N LYS A 80 -12.65 -6.55 4.96
CA LYS A 80 -12.41 -5.86 3.69
C LYS A 80 -11.58 -4.61 3.91
N PRO A 81 -10.91 -4.09 2.86
CA PRO A 81 -10.27 -2.78 2.95
C PRO A 81 -11.28 -1.73 3.41
N TYR A 82 -10.91 -0.91 4.37
CA TYR A 82 -11.82 0.15 4.84
C TYR A 82 -11.92 1.29 3.82
N MET A 83 -13.08 1.92 3.79
CA MET A 83 -13.36 3.05 2.90
C MET A 83 -13.88 4.22 3.72
N GLY A 84 -13.36 5.41 3.48
CA GLY A 84 -13.75 6.58 4.25
C GLY A 84 -13.01 7.84 3.87
N TRP A 85 -12.95 8.76 4.81
CA TRP A 85 -12.32 10.07 4.69
C TRP A 85 -11.39 10.33 5.87
N SER A 86 -10.27 11.04 5.61
CA SER A 86 -9.31 11.52 6.61
C SER A 86 -9.08 13.02 6.46
N SER A 87 -8.80 13.69 7.56
CA SER A 87 -8.52 15.12 7.57
C SER A 87 -7.08 15.50 7.17
N TRP A 88 -6.14 14.53 7.15
CA TRP A 88 -4.71 14.86 7.12
C TRP A 88 -4.25 15.61 5.87
N SER A 89 -4.67 15.21 4.68
CA SER A 89 -4.25 15.87 3.43
C SER A 89 -4.61 17.36 3.43
N LEU A 90 -5.75 17.72 4.02
CA LEU A 90 -6.17 19.12 4.15
C LEU A 90 -5.41 19.88 5.23
N GLU A 91 -4.84 19.19 6.20
CA GLU A 91 -4.04 19.79 7.27
C GLU A 91 -2.57 19.98 6.88
N SER A 92 -2.05 19.11 6.00
CA SER A 92 -0.65 19.09 5.58
C SER A 92 -0.33 20.03 4.41
N THR A 93 -1.34 20.40 3.62
CA THR A 93 -1.16 21.28 2.45
C THR A 93 -0.93 22.74 2.83
N ASN A 94 -0.12 23.46 2.01
CA ASN A 94 0.03 24.92 2.07
C ASN A 94 -0.99 25.65 1.18
N PHE A 95 -1.97 24.95 0.59
CA PHE A 95 -3.00 25.57 -0.24
C PHE A 95 -3.81 26.59 0.57
N PRO A 96 -4.07 27.81 0.05
CA PRO A 96 -4.76 28.84 0.78
C PRO A 96 -6.14 28.42 1.31
N GLY A 97 -6.36 28.57 2.60
CA GLY A 97 -7.61 28.19 3.28
C GLY A 97 -7.56 26.84 3.99
N TYR A 98 -6.44 26.11 3.87
CA TYR A 98 -6.20 24.83 4.54
C TYR A 98 -5.00 24.91 5.50
N GLY A 99 -4.42 23.79 5.85
CA GLY A 99 -3.33 23.68 6.82
C GLY A 99 -3.81 23.35 8.23
N GLY A 100 -2.90 23.23 9.19
CA GLY A 100 -3.19 22.72 10.54
C GLY A 100 -4.27 23.44 11.36
N SER A 101 -4.67 24.65 10.96
CA SER A 101 -5.78 25.37 11.58
C SER A 101 -7.15 25.03 10.95
N TRP A 102 -7.17 24.28 9.84
CA TRP A 102 -8.40 23.93 9.15
C TRP A 102 -9.25 22.92 9.93
N LEU A 103 -8.61 22.03 10.66
CA LEU A 103 -9.29 20.98 11.43
C LEU A 103 -10.16 21.57 12.55
N THR A 104 -11.48 21.53 12.35
CA THR A 104 -12.48 21.98 13.33
C THR A 104 -13.73 21.12 13.25
N GLU A 105 -14.51 21.07 14.34
CA GLU A 105 -15.78 20.34 14.41
C GLU A 105 -16.74 20.68 13.26
N PRO A 106 -16.99 21.98 12.90
CA PRO A 106 -17.84 22.31 11.77
C PRO A 106 -17.31 21.77 10.42
N HIS A 107 -15.99 21.81 10.18
CA HIS A 107 -15.42 21.27 8.93
C HIS A 107 -15.60 19.76 8.85
N VAL A 108 -15.31 19.03 9.95
CA VAL A 108 -15.52 17.58 10.00
C VAL A 108 -16.99 17.23 9.73
N LEU A 109 -17.93 17.94 10.31
CA LEU A 109 -19.36 17.70 10.08
C LEU A 109 -19.77 17.97 8.62
N GLN A 110 -19.20 18.99 7.96
CA GLN A 110 -19.45 19.26 6.54
C GLN A 110 -18.94 18.11 5.67
N GLN A 111 -17.72 17.59 5.94
CA GLN A 111 -17.20 16.42 5.24
C GLN A 111 -18.10 15.18 5.45
N ALA A 112 -18.51 14.95 6.69
CA ALA A 112 -19.42 13.86 7.04
C ALA A 112 -20.77 13.94 6.33
N ASP A 113 -21.32 15.14 6.14
CA ASP A 113 -22.58 15.35 5.40
C ASP A 113 -22.45 14.97 3.92
N ILE A 114 -21.34 15.33 3.28
CA ILE A 114 -21.08 14.95 1.89
C ILE A 114 -20.81 13.45 1.77
N LEU A 115 -19.99 12.90 2.68
CA LEU A 115 -19.72 11.45 2.73
C LEU A 115 -21.04 10.66 2.85
N ALA A 116 -21.89 11.01 3.82
CA ALA A 116 -23.16 10.35 4.05
C ALA A 116 -24.12 10.46 2.86
N SER A 117 -24.20 11.63 2.21
CA SER A 117 -25.16 11.87 1.15
C SER A 117 -24.73 11.35 -0.23
N LYS A 118 -23.42 11.40 -0.56
CA LYS A 118 -22.92 11.07 -1.90
C LYS A 118 -22.17 9.74 -1.97
N LEU A 119 -21.39 9.39 -0.94
CA LEU A 119 -20.40 8.32 -1.02
C LEU A 119 -20.76 7.07 -0.19
N LYS A 120 -21.50 7.22 0.89
CA LYS A 120 -21.84 6.11 1.79
C LYS A 120 -22.50 4.91 1.06
N ARG A 121 -23.40 5.16 0.11
CA ARG A 121 -24.05 4.10 -0.68
C ARG A 121 -23.06 3.25 -1.50
N HIS A 122 -21.84 3.75 -1.71
CA HIS A 122 -20.76 3.08 -2.41
C HIS A 122 -19.76 2.40 -1.46
N GLY A 123 -20.00 2.45 -0.13
CA GLY A 123 -19.21 1.76 0.88
C GLY A 123 -18.30 2.65 1.73
N TYR A 124 -18.22 3.95 1.46
CA TYR A 124 -17.43 4.88 2.28
C TYR A 124 -18.17 5.17 3.58
N GLU A 125 -17.62 4.74 4.72
CA GLU A 125 -18.32 4.84 5.99
C GLU A 125 -17.49 5.44 7.14
N TYR A 126 -16.14 5.48 7.03
CA TYR A 126 -15.29 6.00 8.08
C TYR A 126 -15.05 7.50 7.92
N VAL A 127 -15.08 8.22 9.03
CA VAL A 127 -14.64 9.61 9.18
C VAL A 127 -13.54 9.62 10.21
N ASN A 128 -12.29 9.71 9.77
CA ASN A 128 -11.11 9.76 10.64
C ASN A 128 -10.66 11.21 10.83
N ILE A 129 -10.49 11.59 12.08
CA ILE A 129 -9.89 12.86 12.48
C ILE A 129 -8.43 12.57 12.80
N ASP A 130 -7.55 13.08 11.97
CA ASP A 130 -6.11 12.87 12.05
C ASP A 130 -5.44 13.76 13.09
N ALA A 131 -4.15 13.99 13.04
CA ALA A 131 -3.36 14.74 14.01
C ALA A 131 -3.96 16.13 14.32
N GLY A 132 -3.66 16.68 15.49
CA GLY A 132 -4.04 18.05 15.82
C GLY A 132 -5.37 18.23 16.56
N TRP A 133 -6.24 17.21 16.64
CA TRP A 133 -7.52 17.30 17.38
C TRP A 133 -7.32 17.55 18.88
N ASN A 134 -6.25 17.03 19.44
CA ASN A 134 -5.85 17.15 20.85
C ASN A 134 -4.73 18.18 21.09
N VAL A 135 -4.45 19.04 20.10
CA VAL A 135 -3.45 20.10 20.23
C VAL A 135 -4.14 21.44 20.41
N GLY A 136 -3.85 22.09 21.55
CA GLY A 136 -4.48 23.36 21.92
C GLY A 136 -4.15 24.49 20.95
N SER A 137 -5.16 25.13 20.39
CA SER A 137 -5.06 26.21 19.41
C SER A 137 -4.28 27.42 19.95
N GLU A 138 -4.40 27.71 21.27
CA GLU A 138 -3.74 28.83 21.91
C GLU A 138 -2.33 28.48 22.43
N THR A 139 -2.10 27.23 22.79
CA THR A 139 -0.88 26.78 23.48
C THR A 139 0.09 26.04 22.58
N ASN A 140 -0.41 25.47 21.47
CA ASN A 140 0.30 24.54 20.60
C ASN A 140 0.93 23.36 21.37
N LYS A 141 0.22 22.86 22.38
CA LYS A 141 0.61 21.74 23.23
C LYS A 141 -0.43 20.65 23.16
N SER A 142 0.01 19.40 23.29
CA SER A 142 -0.91 18.27 23.45
C SER A 142 -1.70 18.41 24.75
N LEU A 143 -3.02 18.27 24.66
CA LEU A 143 -3.94 18.41 25.79
C LEU A 143 -4.25 17.04 26.39
N SER A 144 -4.36 17.00 27.72
CA SER A 144 -4.74 15.79 28.45
C SER A 144 -5.65 16.14 29.64
N ASP A 145 -6.45 15.15 30.06
CA ASP A 145 -7.24 15.23 31.28
C ASP A 145 -6.36 15.10 32.54
N GLU A 146 -7.00 15.08 33.73
CA GLU A 146 -6.33 14.92 35.03
C GLU A 146 -5.61 13.56 35.19
N TYR A 147 -5.87 12.60 34.32
CA TYR A 147 -5.23 11.27 34.28
C TYR A 147 -4.18 11.13 33.19
N GLY A 148 -3.88 12.20 32.47
CA GLY A 148 -2.93 12.19 31.35
C GLY A 148 -3.44 11.59 30.07
N ARG A 149 -4.75 11.32 29.93
CA ARG A 149 -5.35 10.80 28.70
C ARG A 149 -5.62 11.94 27.72
N PRO A 150 -5.39 11.76 26.40
CA PRO A 150 -5.62 12.79 25.40
C PRO A 150 -7.08 13.28 25.40
N VAL A 151 -7.26 14.61 25.28
CA VAL A 151 -8.57 15.26 25.17
C VAL A 151 -8.59 16.27 24.03
N ALA A 152 -9.77 16.51 23.48
CA ALA A 152 -9.95 17.45 22.38
C ALA A 152 -9.63 18.90 22.79
N ASP A 153 -9.12 19.67 21.82
CA ASP A 153 -9.06 21.13 21.96
C ASP A 153 -10.50 21.71 22.00
N PRO A 154 -10.91 22.36 23.11
CA PRO A 154 -12.26 22.88 23.25
C PRO A 154 -12.57 24.04 22.30
N VAL A 155 -11.57 24.65 21.67
CA VAL A 155 -11.77 25.70 20.65
C VAL A 155 -12.11 25.04 19.30
N LYS A 156 -11.40 23.98 18.93
CA LYS A 156 -11.65 23.24 17.67
C LYS A 156 -12.89 22.36 17.76
N PHE A 157 -13.11 21.73 18.92
CA PHE A 157 -14.17 20.73 19.18
C PHE A 157 -14.93 21.09 20.47
N PRO A 158 -15.78 22.12 20.44
CA PRO A 158 -16.41 22.64 21.65
C PRO A 158 -17.37 21.67 22.35
N HIS A 159 -17.90 20.68 21.61
CA HIS A 159 -18.78 19.66 22.18
C HIS A 159 -18.04 18.37 22.58
N GLY A 160 -16.74 18.27 22.22
CA GLY A 160 -15.89 17.11 22.52
C GLY A 160 -16.14 15.89 21.65
N MET A 161 -15.23 14.90 21.75
CA MET A 161 -15.18 13.75 20.84
C MET A 161 -16.36 12.81 20.97
N LYS A 162 -16.88 12.60 22.17
CA LYS A 162 -18.08 11.75 22.35
C LYS A 162 -19.30 12.31 21.60
N TRP A 163 -19.54 13.59 21.74
CA TRP A 163 -20.66 14.23 21.02
C TRP A 163 -20.49 14.13 19.50
N LEU A 164 -19.27 14.37 19.03
CA LEU A 164 -18.96 14.26 17.59
C LEU A 164 -19.16 12.84 17.10
N GLY A 165 -18.67 11.83 17.83
CA GLY A 165 -18.91 10.42 17.52
C GLY A 165 -20.39 10.08 17.43
N ASP A 166 -21.20 10.52 18.41
CA ASP A 166 -22.65 10.31 18.41
C ASP A 166 -23.31 10.96 17.16
N ARG A 167 -22.81 12.11 16.70
CA ARG A 167 -23.30 12.78 15.47
C ARG A 167 -22.95 12.04 14.20
N LEU A 168 -21.74 11.48 14.12
CA LEU A 168 -21.32 10.65 12.99
C LEU A 168 -22.12 9.35 12.93
N HIS A 169 -22.31 8.69 14.07
CA HIS A 169 -23.15 7.49 14.19
C HIS A 169 -24.61 7.75 13.81
N ALA A 170 -25.16 8.90 14.17
CA ALA A 170 -26.52 9.29 13.78
C ALA A 170 -26.69 9.42 12.25
N LYS A 171 -25.59 9.64 11.50
CA LYS A 171 -25.55 9.62 10.02
C LYS A 171 -25.27 8.20 9.49
N GLY A 172 -25.07 7.22 10.38
CA GLY A 172 -24.65 5.85 10.08
C GLY A 172 -23.22 5.79 9.54
N LEU A 173 -22.37 6.69 9.96
CA LEU A 173 -20.93 6.73 9.69
C LEU A 173 -20.18 6.19 10.90
N LYS A 174 -18.95 5.76 10.69
CA LYS A 174 -18.02 5.29 11.72
C LYS A 174 -17.04 6.40 12.10
N PHE A 175 -16.67 6.45 13.36
CA PHE A 175 -15.83 7.50 13.94
C PHE A 175 -14.40 7.01 14.15
N GLY A 176 -13.43 7.72 13.58
CA GLY A 176 -12.00 7.44 13.70
C GLY A 176 -11.21 8.57 14.36
N LEU A 177 -10.17 8.21 15.09
CA LEU A 177 -9.22 9.13 15.70
C LEU A 177 -7.77 8.69 15.46
N TYR A 178 -6.88 9.68 15.54
CA TYR A 178 -5.43 9.55 15.48
C TYR A 178 -4.80 9.66 16.87
N LEU A 179 -3.76 8.89 17.14
CA LEU A 179 -2.82 9.08 18.25
C LEU A 179 -1.39 8.86 17.76
N ALA A 180 -0.41 9.47 18.42
CA ALA A 180 0.99 9.09 18.29
C ALA A 180 1.36 8.03 19.34
N VAL A 181 2.36 7.17 19.02
CA VAL A 181 2.92 6.23 20.01
C VAL A 181 3.54 6.95 21.21
N GLY A 182 3.60 6.27 22.35
CA GLY A 182 4.26 6.76 23.54
C GLY A 182 3.37 7.63 24.43
N LEU A 183 4.00 8.34 25.36
CA LEU A 183 3.36 9.36 26.21
C LEU A 183 3.72 10.76 25.68
N TYR A 184 2.71 11.58 25.35
CA TYR A 184 2.95 12.95 24.92
C TYR A 184 3.83 13.72 25.91
N ILE A 185 4.85 14.41 25.38
CA ILE A 185 5.83 15.16 26.18
C ILE A 185 5.15 16.22 27.03
N ASP A 186 4.14 16.91 26.48
CA ASP A 186 3.40 17.94 27.23
C ASP A 186 2.64 17.33 28.40
N THR A 187 2.03 16.15 28.23
CA THR A 187 1.37 15.42 29.31
C THR A 187 2.34 15.08 30.45
N TYR A 188 3.55 14.59 30.10
CA TYR A 188 4.58 14.34 31.11
C TYR A 188 5.03 15.60 31.83
N ASN A 189 5.27 16.69 31.08
CA ASN A 189 5.74 17.98 31.64
C ASN A 189 4.72 18.66 32.49
N ASP A 190 3.42 18.51 32.21
CA ASP A 190 2.32 19.01 33.04
C ASP A 190 2.21 18.25 34.38
N GLY A 191 2.92 17.13 34.52
CA GLY A 191 2.96 16.32 35.73
C GLY A 191 1.64 15.66 36.08
N ARG A 192 0.83 15.31 35.08
CA ARG A 192 -0.47 14.65 35.25
C ARG A 192 -0.34 13.32 35.96
N THR A 193 -1.07 13.19 37.05
CA THR A 193 -1.12 12.02 37.93
C THR A 193 -2.41 12.04 38.75
N PRO A 194 -3.01 10.89 39.10
CA PRO A 194 -2.64 9.50 38.87
C PRO A 194 -3.09 8.99 37.47
N ILE A 195 -2.80 7.72 37.16
CA ILE A 195 -3.41 7.02 36.01
C ILE A 195 -4.83 6.59 36.41
N HIS A 196 -5.79 6.80 35.50
CA HIS A 196 -7.20 6.43 35.71
C HIS A 196 -7.35 4.94 36.02
N GLY A 197 -8.09 4.60 37.08
CA GLY A 197 -8.34 3.22 37.46
C GLY A 197 -7.12 2.45 38.00
N ALA A 198 -5.96 3.11 38.19
CA ALA A 198 -4.70 2.49 38.62
C ALA A 198 -4.09 3.17 39.83
N PRO A 199 -4.67 2.97 41.03
CA PRO A 199 -4.13 3.60 42.28
C PRO A 199 -2.64 3.27 42.45
N GLY A 200 -1.84 4.31 42.76
CA GLY A 200 -0.39 4.19 42.94
C GLY A 200 0.42 4.26 41.65
N CYS A 201 -0.20 4.36 40.48
CA CYS A 201 0.46 4.59 39.21
C CYS A 201 0.37 6.06 38.79
N THR A 202 1.45 6.60 38.22
CA THR A 202 1.52 7.94 37.66
C THR A 202 2.09 7.97 36.28
N THR A 203 1.90 9.05 35.52
CA THR A 203 2.50 9.21 34.18
C THR A 203 4.03 9.20 34.21
N LYS A 204 4.66 9.42 35.35
CA LYS A 204 6.12 9.33 35.51
C LYS A 204 6.62 7.90 35.63
N ASP A 205 5.77 6.98 36.10
CA ASP A 205 6.12 5.57 36.27
C ASP A 205 6.11 4.79 34.97
N ILE A 206 5.57 5.37 33.88
CA ILE A 206 5.36 4.69 32.59
C ILE A 206 6.34 5.12 31.50
N VAL A 207 7.32 5.96 31.80
CA VAL A 207 8.38 6.35 30.87
C VAL A 207 9.75 5.91 31.38
N TYR A 208 10.71 5.79 30.48
CA TYR A 208 12.09 5.50 30.89
C TYR A 208 12.72 6.69 31.63
N PRO A 209 13.57 6.48 32.65
CA PRO A 209 14.19 7.56 33.40
C PRO A 209 15.06 8.51 32.58
N ASP A 210 15.61 8.05 31.46
CA ASP A 210 16.41 8.83 30.53
C ASP A 210 15.55 9.66 29.55
N LEU A 211 14.23 9.56 29.65
CA LEU A 211 13.25 10.32 28.84
C LEU A 211 13.51 10.20 27.34
N ARG A 212 13.89 9.00 26.89
CA ARG A 212 14.11 8.72 25.47
C ARG A 212 12.84 8.92 24.66
N LYS A 213 13.00 9.41 23.41
CA LYS A 213 11.90 9.64 22.47
C LYS A 213 11.49 8.35 21.80
N THR A 214 10.26 8.24 21.34
CA THR A 214 9.75 7.01 20.71
C THR A 214 9.10 7.21 19.36
N SER A 215 8.56 8.39 19.04
CA SER A 215 7.99 8.65 17.72
C SER A 215 9.07 9.03 16.72
N GLY A 216 8.80 8.80 15.42
CA GLY A 216 9.65 9.27 14.33
C GLY A 216 9.89 10.79 14.34
N TRP A 217 9.13 11.53 15.15
CA TRP A 217 9.28 12.99 15.38
C TRP A 217 9.79 13.23 16.80
N ASP A 218 11.04 13.57 16.92
CA ASP A 218 11.79 13.69 18.18
C ASP A 218 11.12 14.48 19.33
N ASN A 219 10.07 15.26 19.06
CA ASN A 219 9.49 16.17 20.02
C ASN A 219 8.02 15.91 20.37
N VAL A 220 7.47 14.73 20.02
CA VAL A 220 6.06 14.41 20.25
C VAL A 220 5.87 13.59 21.53
N SER A 221 6.59 12.48 21.69
CA SER A 221 6.34 11.53 22.78
C SER A 221 7.61 10.96 23.39
N TYR A 222 7.55 10.58 24.68
CA TYR A 222 8.53 9.74 25.36
C TYR A 222 8.16 8.26 25.19
N GLN A 223 9.18 7.39 25.10
CA GLN A 223 9.00 5.94 25.02
C GLN A 223 8.38 5.40 26.31
N LEU A 224 7.37 4.56 26.16
CA LEU A 224 6.75 3.87 27.27
C LEU A 224 7.66 2.74 27.79
N ASN A 225 7.75 2.64 29.11
CA ASN A 225 8.51 1.58 29.79
C ASN A 225 7.59 0.38 30.08
N PHE A 226 7.62 -0.64 29.25
CA PHE A 226 6.82 -1.85 29.40
C PHE A 226 7.28 -2.78 30.52
N ALA A 227 8.40 -2.50 31.18
CA ALA A 227 8.76 -3.16 32.44
C ALA A 227 7.94 -2.63 33.62
N SER A 228 7.29 -1.46 33.48
CA SER A 228 6.39 -0.90 34.49
C SER A 228 4.99 -1.51 34.37
N PRO A 229 4.43 -2.09 35.43
CA PRO A 229 3.05 -2.60 35.41
C PRO A 229 1.99 -1.50 35.26
N CYS A 230 2.40 -0.24 35.36
CA CYS A 230 1.53 0.93 35.16
C CYS A 230 1.29 1.24 33.69
N THR A 231 2.19 0.83 32.80
CA THR A 231 2.13 1.13 31.36
C THR A 231 0.89 0.52 30.69
N GLU A 232 0.63 -0.77 30.91
CA GLU A 232 -0.57 -1.43 30.39
C GLU A 232 -1.86 -0.79 30.91
N LYS A 233 -1.88 -0.37 32.18
CA LYS A 233 -3.03 0.28 32.79
C LYS A 233 -3.30 1.65 32.19
N TYR A 234 -2.24 2.39 31.85
CA TYR A 234 -2.38 3.66 31.15
C TYR A 234 -2.98 3.47 29.76
N ILE A 235 -2.41 2.57 28.95
CA ILE A 235 -2.92 2.26 27.60
C ILE A 235 -4.37 1.78 27.69
N GLN A 236 -4.70 0.88 28.62
CA GLN A 236 -6.07 0.45 28.82
C GLN A 236 -7.02 1.60 29.14
N SER A 237 -6.60 2.53 30.02
CA SER A 237 -7.45 3.66 30.39
C SER A 237 -7.74 4.61 29.22
N VAL A 238 -6.78 4.74 28.28
CA VAL A 238 -6.98 5.50 27.03
C VAL A 238 -7.88 4.72 26.08
N ALA A 239 -7.66 3.41 25.91
CA ALA A 239 -8.52 2.57 25.07
C ALA A 239 -9.99 2.57 25.55
N ASP A 240 -10.22 2.49 26.87
CA ASP A 240 -11.55 2.58 27.46
C ASP A 240 -12.20 3.95 27.23
N GLN A 241 -11.42 5.03 27.27
CA GLN A 241 -11.89 6.37 26.93
C GLN A 241 -12.32 6.48 25.48
N LEU A 242 -11.51 5.97 24.53
CA LEU A 242 -11.83 5.95 23.10
C LEU A 242 -13.10 5.13 22.84
N ALA A 243 -13.19 3.93 23.41
CA ALA A 243 -14.39 3.10 23.33
C ALA A 243 -15.63 3.78 23.91
N GLY A 244 -15.47 4.50 25.04
CA GLY A 244 -16.52 5.29 25.67
C GLY A 244 -16.97 6.50 24.83
N TRP A 245 -16.12 7.01 23.95
CA TRP A 245 -16.48 8.03 22.95
C TRP A 245 -17.13 7.44 21.69
N GLY A 246 -17.11 6.12 21.55
CA GLY A 246 -17.69 5.45 20.40
C GLY A 246 -16.71 5.38 19.19
N VAL A 247 -15.41 5.40 19.44
CA VAL A 247 -14.41 5.28 18.37
C VAL A 247 -14.52 3.89 17.73
N ASP A 248 -14.55 3.85 16.38
CA ASP A 248 -14.60 2.64 15.54
C ASP A 248 -13.30 2.41 14.77
N PHE A 249 -12.42 3.40 14.74
CA PHE A 249 -11.16 3.35 14.00
C PHE A 249 -10.09 4.11 14.79
N LEU A 250 -8.93 3.50 14.96
CA LEU A 250 -7.77 4.12 15.60
C LEU A 250 -6.56 4.02 14.68
N LYS A 251 -6.02 5.18 14.26
CA LYS A 251 -4.71 5.29 13.63
C LYS A 251 -3.69 5.61 14.72
N ILE A 252 -2.67 4.75 14.88
CA ILE A 252 -1.50 5.07 15.71
C ILE A 252 -0.31 5.33 14.81
N ASP A 253 0.37 6.44 15.04
CA ASP A 253 1.36 7.00 14.17
C ASP A 253 2.74 7.14 14.83
N GLY A 254 3.79 7.26 14.01
CA GLY A 254 5.18 7.28 14.47
C GLY A 254 5.69 5.93 14.92
N VAL A 255 5.06 4.84 14.45
CA VAL A 255 5.40 3.46 14.84
C VAL A 255 6.72 3.04 14.20
N GLY A 256 7.66 2.57 15.00
CA GLY A 256 8.92 1.97 14.54
C GLY A 256 9.03 0.48 14.95
N PRO A 257 10.00 -0.24 14.39
CA PRO A 257 10.98 0.21 13.41
C PRO A 257 10.36 0.47 12.03
N GLY A 258 10.98 1.38 11.28
CA GLY A 258 10.54 1.82 9.96
C GLY A 258 10.39 3.34 9.89
N SER A 259 9.60 3.94 10.77
CA SER A 259 9.39 5.39 10.86
C SER A 259 10.68 6.13 11.27
N ASN A 260 11.49 6.52 10.32
CA ASN A 260 12.68 7.38 10.43
C ASN A 260 13.89 6.82 11.16
N GLN A 261 13.78 6.00 12.17
CA GLN A 261 14.92 5.66 13.03
C GLN A 261 14.91 4.19 13.44
N GLY A 262 16.07 3.58 13.42
CA GLY A 262 16.26 2.16 13.71
C GLY A 262 16.83 1.87 15.09
N ASP A 263 16.79 2.82 16.05
CA ASP A 263 17.29 2.57 17.40
C ASP A 263 16.23 1.95 18.33
N ALA A 264 16.66 1.52 19.51
CA ALA A 264 15.78 0.86 20.48
C ALA A 264 14.67 1.77 21.02
N ALA A 265 14.82 3.11 20.93
CA ALA A 265 13.79 4.05 21.34
C ALA A 265 12.61 4.10 20.36
N HIS A 266 12.85 3.67 19.13
CA HIS A 266 11.88 3.65 18.04
C HIS A 266 11.37 2.23 17.72
N ASP A 267 11.63 1.25 18.57
CA ASP A 267 11.00 -0.07 18.52
C ASP A 267 9.68 -0.05 19.32
N ASN A 268 8.58 0.15 18.60
CA ASN A 268 7.24 0.22 19.17
C ASN A 268 6.46 -1.11 19.13
N VAL A 269 7.11 -2.23 18.86
CA VAL A 269 6.46 -3.55 18.92
C VAL A 269 5.76 -3.79 20.26
N PRO A 270 6.34 -3.44 21.44
CA PRO A 270 5.63 -3.56 22.71
C PRO A 270 4.40 -2.66 22.82
N ASP A 271 4.46 -1.42 22.27
CA ASP A 271 3.30 -0.50 22.20
C ASP A 271 2.15 -1.16 21.45
N ILE A 272 2.43 -1.67 20.22
CA ILE A 272 1.39 -2.20 19.34
C ILE A 272 0.72 -3.44 19.92
N LYS A 273 1.49 -4.37 20.49
CA LYS A 273 0.95 -5.54 21.17
C LYS A 273 0.05 -5.15 22.36
N THR A 274 0.47 -4.16 23.13
CA THR A 274 -0.30 -3.70 24.29
C THR A 274 -1.57 -2.95 23.86
N TRP A 275 -1.48 -2.12 22.81
CA TRP A 275 -2.65 -1.44 22.25
C TRP A 275 -3.67 -2.44 21.69
N HIS A 276 -3.22 -3.42 20.91
CA HIS A 276 -4.09 -4.48 20.40
C HIS A 276 -4.87 -5.16 21.53
N ALA A 277 -4.15 -5.66 22.54
CA ALA A 277 -4.78 -6.31 23.69
C ALA A 277 -5.72 -5.37 24.49
N ALA A 278 -5.38 -4.08 24.57
CA ALA A 278 -6.22 -3.10 25.27
C ALA A 278 -7.52 -2.80 24.50
N LEU A 279 -7.43 -2.67 23.18
CA LEU A 279 -8.59 -2.46 22.30
C LEU A 279 -9.54 -3.67 22.36
N GLU A 280 -9.01 -4.90 22.29
CA GLU A 280 -9.82 -6.12 22.44
C GLU A 280 -10.56 -6.16 23.78
N ARG A 281 -9.90 -5.80 24.89
CA ARG A 281 -10.51 -5.76 26.21
C ARG A 281 -11.66 -4.75 26.35
N THR A 282 -11.74 -3.73 25.50
CA THR A 282 -12.88 -2.80 25.48
C THR A 282 -14.18 -3.47 25.05
N GLY A 283 -14.09 -4.60 24.33
CA GLY A 283 -15.22 -5.30 23.71
C GLY A 283 -15.85 -4.55 22.54
N ARG A 284 -15.31 -3.40 22.11
CA ARG A 284 -15.76 -2.65 20.95
C ARG A 284 -14.93 -3.05 19.72
N PRO A 285 -15.55 -3.35 18.56
CA PRO A 285 -14.82 -3.64 17.33
C PRO A 285 -14.21 -2.36 16.78
N ILE A 286 -12.93 -2.16 17.01
CA ILE A 286 -12.17 -0.97 16.58
C ILE A 286 -11.17 -1.39 15.50
N GLN A 287 -11.28 -0.80 14.30
CA GLN A 287 -10.29 -0.93 13.22
C GLN A 287 -8.98 -0.30 13.70
N PHE A 288 -7.91 -1.07 13.80
CA PHE A 288 -6.63 -0.60 14.31
C PHE A 288 -5.59 -0.53 13.19
N VAL A 289 -5.09 0.66 12.89
CA VAL A 289 -4.19 0.92 11.77
C VAL A 289 -2.90 1.58 12.24
N LEU A 290 -1.78 1.09 11.73
CA LEU A 290 -0.44 1.55 12.09
C LEU A 290 0.11 2.50 11.01
N SER A 291 0.77 3.56 11.43
CA SER A 291 1.44 4.56 10.62
C SER A 291 2.76 4.91 11.33
N TRP A 292 3.75 5.32 10.70
CA TRP A 292 4.02 5.84 9.37
C TRP A 292 5.21 5.07 8.80
N SER A 293 5.12 4.50 7.57
CA SER A 293 6.21 3.78 6.90
C SER A 293 6.81 2.63 7.73
N LEU A 294 6.03 1.56 7.88
CA LEU A 294 6.43 0.43 8.74
C LEU A 294 7.55 -0.41 8.11
N SER A 295 8.42 -1.01 8.94
CA SER A 295 9.41 -1.96 8.46
C SER A 295 8.76 -3.28 8.04
N HIS A 296 8.97 -3.71 6.79
CA HIS A 296 8.51 -5.00 6.29
C HIS A 296 9.14 -6.18 7.06
N ASP A 297 10.35 -6.02 7.64
CA ASP A 297 10.99 -7.04 8.49
C ASP A 297 10.15 -7.44 9.72
N LYS A 298 9.12 -6.66 10.05
CA LYS A 298 8.21 -6.90 11.17
C LYS A 298 6.78 -7.19 10.74
N VAL A 299 6.56 -7.50 9.46
CA VAL A 299 5.22 -7.69 8.91
C VAL A 299 4.37 -8.69 9.67
N ASP A 300 4.95 -9.79 10.15
CA ASP A 300 4.23 -10.79 10.96
C ASP A 300 3.69 -10.19 12.26
N VAL A 301 4.45 -9.29 12.89
CA VAL A 301 3.98 -8.59 14.11
C VAL A 301 2.82 -7.65 13.77
N TRP A 302 2.93 -6.94 12.66
CA TRP A 302 1.87 -6.04 12.20
C TRP A 302 0.59 -6.80 11.87
N LYS A 303 0.70 -7.93 11.16
CA LYS A 303 -0.42 -8.83 10.83
C LYS A 303 -1.13 -9.39 12.07
N GLU A 304 -0.37 -9.78 13.09
CA GLU A 304 -0.91 -10.34 14.32
C GLU A 304 -1.62 -9.31 15.19
N ASN A 305 -1.24 -8.01 15.10
CA ASN A 305 -1.64 -7.03 16.09
C ASN A 305 -2.33 -5.79 15.51
N SER A 306 -2.65 -5.76 14.20
CA SER A 306 -3.37 -4.63 13.59
C SER A 306 -4.20 -5.06 12.38
N ASN A 307 -5.05 -4.15 11.90
CA ASN A 307 -5.89 -4.40 10.74
C ASN A 307 -5.37 -3.69 9.48
N GLY A 308 -4.19 -3.08 9.54
CA GLY A 308 -3.53 -2.47 8.42
C GLY A 308 -2.34 -1.63 8.84
N TRP A 309 -1.47 -1.36 7.89
CA TRP A 309 -0.22 -0.62 8.11
C TRP A 309 0.17 0.17 6.87
N ARG A 310 0.78 1.32 7.09
CA ARG A 310 1.37 2.15 6.05
C ARG A 310 2.62 1.51 5.48
N VAL A 311 2.64 1.32 4.17
CA VAL A 311 3.79 0.72 3.47
C VAL A 311 4.92 1.72 3.25
N ASP A 312 4.62 3.02 3.25
CA ASP A 312 5.59 4.12 3.05
C ASP A 312 5.18 5.37 3.81
N THR A 313 5.98 6.45 3.67
CA THR A 313 5.71 7.80 4.20
C THR A 313 4.42 8.41 3.65
N ASP A 314 4.09 9.60 4.09
CA ASP A 314 2.91 10.30 3.61
C ASP A 314 2.96 10.52 2.10
N VAL A 315 1.82 10.29 1.44
CA VAL A 315 1.67 10.58 0.01
C VAL A 315 1.55 12.08 -0.23
N GLU A 316 1.19 12.83 0.78
CA GLU A 316 1.06 14.28 0.74
C GLU A 316 2.42 14.94 0.46
N CYS A 317 2.39 15.99 -0.36
CA CYS A 317 3.62 16.67 -0.74
C CYS A 317 4.05 17.79 0.21
N TYR A 318 3.23 18.16 1.19
CA TYR A 318 3.47 19.34 2.06
C TYR A 318 3.75 20.62 1.27
N CYS A 319 3.08 20.75 0.13
CA CYS A 319 3.27 21.81 -0.86
C CYS A 319 1.95 22.56 -1.13
N ASP A 320 1.84 23.26 -2.27
CA ASP A 320 0.66 24.07 -2.61
C ASP A 320 -0.51 23.24 -3.18
N THR A 321 -0.43 21.90 -3.12
CA THR A 321 -1.47 20.93 -3.48
C THR A 321 -1.51 19.82 -2.43
N LEU A 322 -2.42 18.84 -2.55
CA LEU A 322 -2.47 17.70 -1.64
C LEU A 322 -1.31 16.75 -1.91
N VAL A 323 -1.13 16.34 -3.16
CA VAL A 323 -0.12 15.39 -3.61
C VAL A 323 0.61 15.88 -4.87
N THR A 324 1.63 15.15 -5.29
CA THR A 324 2.28 15.32 -6.61
C THR A 324 2.47 13.96 -7.25
N TRP A 325 2.45 13.89 -8.58
CA TRP A 325 2.69 12.62 -9.27
C TRP A 325 4.09 12.07 -9.01
N ASN A 326 5.14 12.85 -9.37
CA ASN A 326 6.52 12.33 -9.39
C ASN A 326 7.15 12.14 -8.02
N ASN A 327 6.78 12.97 -7.03
CA ASN A 327 7.44 13.01 -5.73
C ASN A 327 6.65 12.27 -4.63
N SER A 328 5.49 11.72 -4.96
CA SER A 328 4.68 11.04 -3.96
C SER A 328 3.86 9.87 -4.53
N VAL A 329 2.92 10.12 -5.44
CA VAL A 329 1.96 9.11 -5.91
C VAL A 329 2.66 7.98 -6.68
N LYS A 330 3.54 8.31 -7.63
CA LYS A 330 4.21 7.34 -8.50
C LYS A 330 5.07 6.33 -7.72
N GLN A 331 5.59 6.71 -6.58
CA GLN A 331 6.45 5.82 -5.79
C GLN A 331 5.70 4.58 -5.31
N ARG A 332 4.40 4.66 -5.09
CA ARG A 332 3.55 3.56 -4.57
C ARG A 332 3.54 2.32 -5.46
N TRP A 333 3.79 2.45 -6.79
CA TRP A 333 3.96 1.29 -7.68
C TRP A 333 5.17 0.41 -7.31
N ASN A 334 6.18 0.98 -6.68
CA ASN A 334 7.34 0.23 -6.19
C ASN A 334 7.16 -0.16 -4.72
N ASP A 335 6.64 0.76 -3.89
CA ASP A 335 6.59 0.59 -2.44
C ASP A 335 5.66 -0.56 -2.01
N VAL A 336 4.58 -0.80 -2.75
CA VAL A 336 3.62 -1.87 -2.43
C VAL A 336 4.14 -3.27 -2.73
N VAL A 337 5.05 -3.44 -3.70
CA VAL A 337 5.44 -4.76 -4.21
C VAL A 337 5.95 -5.72 -3.15
N PRO A 338 6.79 -5.33 -2.19
CA PRO A 338 7.22 -6.24 -1.11
C PRO A 338 6.07 -6.71 -0.21
N TRP A 339 4.97 -5.96 -0.17
CA TRP A 339 3.86 -6.15 0.76
C TRP A 339 2.65 -6.88 0.15
N ILE A 340 2.65 -7.13 -1.17
CA ILE A 340 1.48 -7.67 -1.88
C ILE A 340 0.96 -8.97 -1.24
N ASP A 341 1.87 -9.87 -0.88
CA ASP A 341 1.53 -11.18 -0.31
C ASP A 341 1.10 -11.12 1.17
N ASP A 342 1.18 -9.93 1.79
CA ASP A 342 0.86 -9.74 3.21
C ASP A 342 -0.56 -9.19 3.43
N ALA A 343 -1.17 -8.60 2.42
CA ALA A 343 -2.55 -8.13 2.50
C ALA A 343 -3.57 -9.28 2.41
N GLY A 344 -4.65 -9.15 3.16
CA GLY A 344 -5.75 -10.11 3.14
C GLY A 344 -6.81 -9.81 4.19
N PRO A 345 -7.88 -10.64 4.27
CA PRO A 345 -8.94 -10.44 5.24
C PRO A 345 -8.41 -10.33 6.67
N GLY A 346 -8.71 -9.22 7.32
CA GLY A 346 -8.25 -8.88 8.66
C GLY A 346 -7.15 -7.83 8.68
N HIS A 347 -6.36 -7.68 7.61
CA HIS A 347 -5.24 -6.74 7.56
C HIS A 347 -4.89 -6.33 6.12
N TRP A 348 -4.67 -5.02 5.88
CA TRP A 348 -4.52 -4.44 4.56
C TRP A 348 -3.30 -3.52 4.45
N ASN A 349 -2.64 -3.57 3.29
CA ASN A 349 -1.60 -2.62 2.92
C ASN A 349 -2.23 -1.24 2.72
N ASN A 350 -1.83 -0.26 3.52
CA ASN A 350 -2.30 1.10 3.38
C ASN A 350 -1.28 1.90 2.55
N LEU A 351 -1.69 2.31 1.35
CA LEU A 351 -0.90 3.15 0.44
C LEU A 351 -1.03 4.64 0.75
N ASP A 352 -1.73 4.99 1.84
CA ASP A 352 -2.05 6.33 2.31
C ASP A 352 -3.33 6.91 1.71
N SER A 353 -3.51 8.22 1.86
CA SER A 353 -4.67 8.97 1.38
C SER A 353 -4.93 8.75 -0.12
N LEU A 354 -6.15 8.96 -0.54
CA LEU A 354 -6.58 8.91 -1.94
C LEU A 354 -7.12 10.29 -2.34
N ASP A 355 -6.30 11.10 -3.00
CA ASP A 355 -6.58 12.48 -3.37
C ASP A 355 -6.88 12.57 -4.88
N VAL A 356 -8.12 12.27 -5.24
CA VAL A 356 -8.57 12.18 -6.65
C VAL A 356 -9.88 12.93 -6.90
N GLY A 357 -10.38 13.66 -5.92
CA GLY A 357 -11.74 14.20 -5.91
C GLY A 357 -11.87 15.67 -6.28
N ALA A 358 -10.86 16.51 -6.05
CA ALA A 358 -10.99 17.96 -6.00
C ALA A 358 -10.20 18.72 -7.12
N GLY A 359 -9.72 18.02 -8.14
CA GLY A 359 -9.09 18.61 -9.33
C GLY A 359 -7.82 19.40 -9.04
N PRO A 360 -7.83 20.75 -9.17
CA PRO A 360 -6.63 21.55 -8.96
C PRO A 360 -6.04 21.47 -7.54
N LEU A 361 -6.88 21.20 -6.54
CA LEU A 361 -6.42 21.01 -5.16
C LEU A 361 -5.58 19.73 -5.03
N ASP A 362 -5.98 18.65 -5.71
CA ASP A 362 -5.25 17.38 -5.68
C ASP A 362 -3.81 17.53 -6.17
N GLY A 363 -3.57 18.40 -7.18
CA GLY A 363 -2.25 18.56 -7.79
C GLY A 363 -1.97 17.59 -8.94
N LEU A 364 -3.00 16.85 -9.38
CA LEU A 364 -2.95 15.83 -10.43
C LEU A 364 -3.93 16.19 -11.56
N ASN A 365 -3.59 15.80 -12.79
CA ASN A 365 -4.52 15.86 -13.91
C ASN A 365 -5.48 14.64 -13.91
N GLU A 366 -6.51 14.65 -14.75
CA GLU A 366 -7.52 13.57 -14.79
C GLU A 366 -6.92 12.19 -15.08
N VAL A 367 -5.90 12.11 -15.94
CA VAL A 367 -5.22 10.85 -16.27
C VAL A 367 -4.49 10.28 -15.05
N GLU A 368 -3.78 11.13 -14.33
CA GLU A 368 -3.05 10.75 -13.10
C GLU A 368 -4.00 10.34 -11.99
N ARG A 369 -5.11 11.06 -11.80
CA ARG A 369 -6.15 10.75 -10.80
C ARG A 369 -6.76 9.37 -11.07
N GLN A 370 -7.05 9.02 -12.33
CA GLN A 370 -7.53 7.68 -12.69
C GLN A 370 -6.48 6.59 -12.41
N SER A 371 -5.23 6.82 -12.74
CA SER A 371 -4.16 5.85 -12.51
C SER A 371 -3.89 5.66 -11.02
N TYR A 372 -3.95 6.73 -10.25
CA TYR A 372 -3.86 6.71 -8.78
C TYR A 372 -4.93 5.79 -8.19
N MET A 373 -6.20 6.05 -8.48
CA MET A 373 -7.29 5.19 -7.99
C MET A 373 -7.22 3.77 -8.56
N THR A 374 -6.68 3.59 -9.77
CA THR A 374 -6.51 2.25 -10.35
C THR A 374 -5.54 1.41 -9.51
N LEU A 375 -4.40 1.99 -9.09
CA LEU A 375 -3.43 1.26 -8.25
C LEU A 375 -4.04 0.91 -6.90
N TRP A 376 -4.66 1.87 -6.20
CA TRP A 376 -5.30 1.59 -4.89
C TRP A 376 -6.33 0.47 -5.01
N ALA A 377 -7.18 0.52 -6.03
CA ALA A 377 -8.22 -0.48 -6.21
C ALA A 377 -7.67 -1.88 -6.52
N ILE A 378 -6.64 -2.00 -7.37
CA ILE A 378 -6.07 -3.33 -7.69
C ILE A 378 -5.24 -3.92 -6.55
N GLU A 379 -4.72 -3.07 -5.65
CA GLU A 379 -3.97 -3.50 -4.47
C GLU A 379 -4.87 -3.80 -3.28
N SER A 380 -6.19 -3.63 -3.44
CA SER A 380 -7.13 -3.70 -2.31
C SER A 380 -6.67 -2.82 -1.13
N ALA A 381 -6.10 -1.67 -1.46
CA ALA A 381 -5.66 -0.69 -0.49
C ALA A 381 -6.86 0.12 0.01
N PRO A 382 -6.91 0.51 1.28
CA PRO A 382 -8.01 1.33 1.78
C PRO A 382 -8.31 2.53 0.91
N LEU A 383 -9.55 2.69 0.46
CA LEU A 383 -10.00 3.88 -0.27
C LEU A 383 -10.30 5.01 0.73
N TYR A 384 -9.25 5.68 1.14
CA TYR A 384 -9.17 6.58 2.27
C TYR A 384 -8.96 8.02 1.79
N ILE A 385 -10.10 8.70 1.46
CA ILE A 385 -10.12 9.99 0.77
C ILE A 385 -9.53 11.09 1.64
N GLY A 386 -8.57 11.86 1.11
CA GLY A 386 -8.00 13.04 1.78
C GLY A 386 -8.56 14.37 1.29
N ASP A 387 -9.34 14.36 0.22
CA ASP A 387 -9.93 15.56 -0.41
C ASP A 387 -10.88 16.36 0.49
N ASP A 388 -11.04 17.65 0.20
CA ASP A 388 -12.21 18.39 0.65
C ASP A 388 -13.46 17.93 -0.12
N LEU A 389 -14.27 17.08 0.50
CA LEU A 389 -15.47 16.52 -0.12
C LEU A 389 -16.49 17.58 -0.54
N THR A 390 -16.42 18.80 0.00
CA THR A 390 -17.27 19.93 -0.43
C THR A 390 -16.85 20.49 -1.79
N LYS A 391 -15.64 20.14 -2.25
CA LYS A 391 -15.01 20.60 -3.51
C LYS A 391 -14.94 19.50 -4.57
N LEU A 392 -15.55 18.33 -4.34
CA LEU A 392 -15.58 17.25 -5.32
C LEU A 392 -16.05 17.76 -6.69
N ASP A 393 -15.21 17.60 -7.70
CA ASP A 393 -15.58 17.86 -9.10
C ASP A 393 -16.35 16.67 -9.72
N ALA A 394 -16.91 16.86 -10.90
CA ALA A 394 -17.70 15.82 -11.56
C ALA A 394 -16.86 14.59 -11.92
N TYR A 395 -15.60 14.80 -12.31
CA TYR A 395 -14.69 13.71 -12.65
C TYR A 395 -14.28 12.92 -11.42
N GLY A 396 -13.81 13.58 -10.35
CA GLY A 396 -13.47 12.95 -9.08
C GLY A 396 -14.64 12.18 -8.48
N LEU A 397 -15.82 12.77 -8.46
CA LEU A 397 -17.02 12.05 -8.02
C LEU A 397 -17.27 10.81 -8.87
N SER A 398 -17.04 10.86 -10.20
CA SER A 398 -17.21 9.70 -11.09
C SER A 398 -16.18 8.59 -10.82
N LEU A 399 -14.95 8.94 -10.41
CA LEU A 399 -13.94 7.97 -9.97
C LEU A 399 -14.38 7.30 -8.66
N LEU A 400 -14.68 8.10 -7.64
CA LEU A 400 -15.02 7.64 -6.29
C LEU A 400 -16.36 6.88 -6.20
N THR A 401 -17.19 6.92 -7.23
CA THR A 401 -18.49 6.23 -7.29
C THR A 401 -18.59 5.20 -8.41
N ASN A 402 -17.45 4.75 -8.94
CA ASN A 402 -17.44 3.65 -9.90
C ASN A 402 -17.52 2.30 -9.17
N ASP A 403 -18.72 1.75 -9.03
CA ASP A 403 -18.96 0.50 -8.31
C ASP A 403 -18.20 -0.71 -8.89
N GLU A 404 -17.82 -0.70 -10.20
CA GLU A 404 -17.03 -1.78 -10.80
C GLU A 404 -15.57 -1.72 -10.34
N VAL A 405 -15.02 -0.52 -10.18
CA VAL A 405 -13.67 -0.30 -9.65
C VAL A 405 -13.63 -0.55 -8.15
N ILE A 406 -14.63 -0.05 -7.41
CA ILE A 406 -14.79 -0.34 -5.98
C ILE A 406 -14.92 -1.84 -5.73
N ALA A 407 -15.63 -2.57 -6.60
CA ALA A 407 -15.75 -4.02 -6.46
C ALA A 407 -14.42 -4.76 -6.66
N VAL A 408 -13.48 -4.21 -7.44
CA VAL A 408 -12.11 -4.75 -7.53
C VAL A 408 -11.39 -4.60 -6.20
N ASP A 409 -11.41 -3.42 -5.62
CA ASP A 409 -10.83 -3.12 -4.31
C ASP A 409 -11.41 -4.04 -3.22
N GLN A 410 -12.73 -4.08 -3.13
CA GLN A 410 -13.47 -4.80 -2.10
C GLN A 410 -13.49 -6.33 -2.29
N ALA A 411 -12.93 -6.83 -3.39
CA ALA A 411 -12.68 -8.26 -3.58
C ALA A 411 -11.52 -8.77 -2.69
N GLY A 412 -10.66 -7.88 -2.21
CA GLY A 412 -9.56 -8.24 -1.31
C GLY A 412 -8.55 -9.20 -1.97
N ASN A 413 -8.23 -8.95 -3.24
CA ASN A 413 -7.36 -9.79 -4.06
C ASN A 413 -6.29 -8.93 -4.74
N PRO A 414 -5.21 -8.54 -4.01
CA PRO A 414 -4.17 -7.67 -4.54
C PRO A 414 -3.53 -8.20 -5.82
N ALA A 415 -3.30 -7.29 -6.76
CA ALA A 415 -2.63 -7.59 -8.03
C ALA A 415 -1.11 -7.61 -7.87
N ARG A 416 -0.43 -8.19 -8.85
CA ARG A 416 1.04 -8.14 -8.94
C ARG A 416 1.48 -7.77 -10.34
N PRO A 417 2.63 -7.10 -10.51
CA PRO A 417 3.15 -6.81 -11.82
C PRO A 417 3.66 -8.09 -12.50
N LEU A 418 3.47 -8.20 -13.81
CA LEU A 418 4.18 -9.20 -14.63
C LEU A 418 5.67 -8.89 -14.67
N SER A 419 6.02 -7.61 -14.86
CA SER A 419 7.38 -7.06 -14.83
C SER A 419 7.32 -5.58 -14.48
N GLN A 420 8.40 -5.08 -13.88
CA GLN A 420 8.66 -3.65 -13.65
C GLN A 420 9.93 -3.17 -14.41
N ASP A 421 10.41 -3.97 -15.37
CA ASP A 421 11.65 -3.67 -16.13
C ASP A 421 11.54 -2.40 -16.98
N THR A 422 10.31 -1.98 -17.29
CA THR A 422 10.02 -0.75 -18.03
C THR A 422 8.95 0.07 -17.33
N PRO A 423 8.80 1.37 -17.67
CA PRO A 423 7.68 2.18 -17.20
C PRO A 423 6.29 1.72 -17.70
N GLN A 424 6.24 0.87 -18.72
CA GLN A 424 5.03 0.25 -19.22
C GLN A 424 4.81 -1.06 -18.48
N GLN A 425 3.80 -1.09 -17.60
CA GLN A 425 3.57 -2.21 -16.69
C GLN A 425 2.19 -2.82 -16.89
N VAL A 426 2.13 -4.13 -16.78
CA VAL A 426 0.88 -4.90 -16.69
C VAL A 426 0.81 -5.53 -15.31
N TRP A 427 -0.27 -5.24 -14.58
CA TRP A 427 -0.56 -5.81 -13.27
C TRP A 427 -1.78 -6.72 -13.38
N TYR A 428 -1.80 -7.83 -12.66
CA TYR A 428 -2.89 -8.79 -12.71
C TYR A 428 -3.21 -9.40 -11.35
N ALA A 429 -4.48 -9.74 -11.17
CA ALA A 429 -4.95 -10.62 -10.12
C ALA A 429 -5.89 -11.66 -10.73
N ARG A 430 -5.78 -12.90 -10.27
CA ARG A 430 -6.70 -13.98 -10.65
C ARG A 430 -7.85 -14.03 -9.67
N ASN A 431 -9.08 -13.82 -10.14
CA ASN A 431 -10.27 -13.78 -9.30
C ASN A 431 -10.80 -15.18 -8.98
N ALA A 432 -11.53 -15.32 -7.86
CA ALA A 432 -12.10 -16.60 -7.43
C ALA A 432 -13.11 -17.22 -8.44
N ASP A 433 -13.74 -16.37 -9.28
CA ASP A 433 -14.64 -16.81 -10.35
C ASP A 433 -13.93 -17.29 -11.63
N GLY A 434 -12.60 -17.26 -11.62
CA GLY A 434 -11.76 -17.62 -12.75
C GLY A 434 -11.55 -16.52 -13.78
N SER A 435 -12.11 -15.33 -13.58
CA SER A 435 -11.76 -14.13 -14.33
C SER A 435 -10.44 -13.53 -13.82
N TYR A 436 -9.93 -12.56 -14.56
CA TYR A 436 -8.76 -11.78 -14.16
C TYR A 436 -9.13 -10.31 -14.05
N THR A 437 -8.57 -9.65 -13.05
CA THR A 437 -8.41 -8.20 -13.03
C THR A 437 -7.06 -7.90 -13.67
N VAL A 438 -7.03 -7.06 -14.71
CA VAL A 438 -5.80 -6.69 -15.41
C VAL A 438 -5.74 -5.18 -15.52
N ALA A 439 -4.66 -4.58 -15.03
CA ALA A 439 -4.40 -3.16 -15.17
C ALA A 439 -3.16 -2.94 -16.06
N LEU A 440 -3.29 -2.01 -17.00
CA LEU A 440 -2.19 -1.54 -17.83
C LEU A 440 -1.82 -0.14 -17.35
N PHE A 441 -0.54 0.13 -17.17
CA PHE A 441 -0.02 1.43 -16.77
C PHE A 441 1.09 1.89 -17.69
N ASN A 442 1.07 3.15 -18.07
CA ASN A 442 2.19 3.85 -18.67
C ASN A 442 2.74 4.89 -17.67
N LEU A 443 3.72 4.52 -16.86
CA LEU A 443 4.37 5.42 -15.89
C LEU A 443 5.43 6.34 -16.53
N GLY A 444 5.59 6.27 -17.87
CA GLY A 444 6.52 7.06 -18.65
C GLY A 444 6.01 8.46 -18.98
N LYS A 445 6.89 9.28 -19.57
CA LYS A 445 6.65 10.70 -19.88
C LYS A 445 6.03 10.95 -21.28
N GLY A 446 5.84 9.92 -22.10
CA GLY A 446 5.29 10.00 -23.46
C GLY A 446 4.18 8.97 -23.65
N TYR A 447 3.44 9.09 -24.77
CA TYR A 447 2.51 8.05 -25.19
C TYR A 447 3.27 6.75 -25.46
N SER A 448 2.72 5.62 -25.06
CA SER A 448 3.32 4.31 -25.26
C SER A 448 2.26 3.23 -25.36
N ASP A 449 2.50 2.24 -26.22
CA ASP A 449 1.70 1.04 -26.22
C ASP A 449 2.04 0.20 -24.98
N VAL A 450 0.99 -0.25 -24.30
CA VAL A 450 1.07 -1.19 -23.19
C VAL A 450 0.26 -2.42 -23.58
N THR A 451 0.90 -3.59 -23.57
CA THR A 451 0.28 -4.84 -24.04
C THR A 451 0.21 -5.85 -22.90
N ALA A 452 -1.00 -6.34 -22.62
CA ALA A 452 -1.22 -7.54 -21.84
C ALA A 452 -1.32 -8.73 -22.78
N ASP A 453 -0.27 -9.56 -22.84
CA ASP A 453 -0.27 -10.81 -23.59
C ASP A 453 -1.00 -11.89 -22.79
N TRP A 454 -2.01 -12.51 -23.40
CA TRP A 454 -2.79 -13.53 -22.71
C TRP A 454 -1.99 -14.77 -22.37
N SER A 455 -0.96 -15.09 -23.14
CA SER A 455 -0.10 -16.25 -22.89
C SER A 455 0.72 -16.08 -21.62
N GLU A 456 1.18 -14.85 -21.32
CA GLU A 456 1.89 -14.52 -20.08
C GLU A 456 0.99 -14.62 -18.86
N LEU A 457 -0.31 -14.38 -19.04
CA LEU A 457 -1.34 -14.53 -18.01
C LEU A 457 -1.94 -15.94 -17.95
N GLY A 458 -1.41 -16.90 -18.75
CA GLY A 458 -1.93 -18.25 -18.82
C GLY A 458 -3.37 -18.34 -19.36
N ILE A 459 -3.82 -17.33 -20.07
CA ILE A 459 -5.15 -17.27 -20.70
C ILE A 459 -5.03 -17.80 -22.13
N SER A 460 -5.79 -18.83 -22.44
CA SER A 460 -5.86 -19.40 -23.78
C SER A 460 -7.16 -19.00 -24.51
N GLY A 461 -7.08 -18.96 -25.82
CA GLY A 461 -8.22 -18.65 -26.69
C GLY A 461 -8.53 -17.16 -26.76
N ARG A 462 -9.79 -16.81 -26.88
CA ARG A 462 -10.26 -15.43 -27.04
C ARG A 462 -11.11 -15.05 -25.81
N PRO A 463 -10.53 -14.49 -24.75
CA PRO A 463 -11.28 -14.11 -23.56
C PRO A 463 -12.24 -12.94 -23.86
N ALA A 464 -13.33 -12.88 -23.11
CA ALA A 464 -14.17 -11.68 -23.08
C ALA A 464 -13.52 -10.59 -22.21
N VAL A 465 -13.48 -9.37 -22.72
CA VAL A 465 -12.82 -8.23 -22.06
C VAL A 465 -13.86 -7.14 -21.77
N ARG A 466 -13.84 -6.61 -20.57
CA ARG A 466 -14.64 -5.47 -20.13
C ARG A 466 -13.73 -4.39 -19.57
N ASP A 467 -13.89 -3.17 -20.03
CA ASP A 467 -13.26 -1.97 -19.46
C ASP A 467 -14.09 -1.51 -18.27
N LEU A 468 -13.49 -1.48 -17.09
CA LEU A 468 -14.17 -1.18 -15.83
C LEU A 468 -14.35 0.34 -15.62
N TRP A 469 -13.46 1.17 -16.18
CA TRP A 469 -13.61 2.62 -16.11
C TRP A 469 -14.76 3.11 -16.98
N SER A 470 -14.77 2.72 -18.24
CA SER A 470 -15.86 3.10 -19.16
C SER A 470 -17.12 2.22 -19.02
N ARG A 471 -17.05 1.13 -18.23
CA ARG A 471 -18.12 0.13 -18.04
C ARG A 471 -18.60 -0.50 -19.35
N LYS A 472 -17.68 -0.62 -20.35
CA LYS A 472 -17.99 -1.14 -21.68
C LYS A 472 -17.43 -2.53 -21.89
N ASN A 473 -18.24 -3.39 -22.50
CA ASN A 473 -17.77 -4.68 -23.02
C ASN A 473 -17.01 -4.41 -24.32
N LEU A 474 -15.75 -4.86 -24.39
CA LEU A 474 -14.88 -4.73 -25.55
C LEU A 474 -14.99 -5.95 -26.50
N GLY A 475 -15.82 -6.94 -26.13
CA GLY A 475 -15.99 -8.18 -26.88
C GLY A 475 -14.95 -9.23 -26.54
N THR A 476 -14.70 -10.17 -27.47
CA THR A 476 -13.66 -11.19 -27.31
C THR A 476 -12.41 -10.76 -28.06
N VAL A 477 -11.27 -10.75 -27.34
CA VAL A 477 -9.98 -10.26 -27.84
C VAL A 477 -9.04 -11.43 -28.12
N GLY A 478 -8.18 -11.30 -29.15
CA GLY A 478 -7.30 -12.36 -29.63
C GLY A 478 -6.16 -12.69 -28.68
N GLU A 479 -4.92 -12.59 -29.17
CA GLU A 479 -3.73 -13.05 -28.44
C GLU A 479 -3.33 -12.16 -27.23
N GLY A 480 -3.81 -10.92 -27.18
CA GLY A 480 -3.54 -9.95 -26.12
C GLY A 480 -4.41 -8.70 -26.26
N PHE A 481 -4.29 -7.80 -25.31
CA PHE A 481 -4.92 -6.48 -25.33
C PHE A 481 -3.84 -5.40 -25.29
N THR A 482 -3.80 -4.56 -26.32
CA THR A 482 -2.89 -3.40 -26.40
C THR A 482 -3.68 -2.11 -26.36
N ASP A 483 -3.20 -1.14 -25.61
CA ASP A 483 -3.70 0.24 -25.63
C ASP A 483 -2.57 1.24 -25.70
N ASN A 484 -2.73 2.31 -26.48
CA ASN A 484 -1.79 3.42 -26.57
C ASN A 484 -2.09 4.42 -25.47
N LEU A 485 -1.46 4.26 -24.32
CA LEU A 485 -1.72 5.05 -23.13
C LEU A 485 -0.95 6.38 -23.13
N PRO A 486 -1.60 7.50 -22.73
CA PRO A 486 -0.91 8.75 -22.51
C PRO A 486 0.11 8.65 -21.37
N PRO A 487 1.00 9.67 -21.19
CA PRO A 487 1.85 9.75 -20.01
C PRO A 487 1.01 9.59 -18.75
N HIS A 488 1.48 8.74 -17.83
CA HIS A 488 0.85 8.41 -16.54
C HIS A 488 -0.54 7.74 -16.65
N GLY A 489 -0.92 7.28 -17.87
CA GLY A 489 -2.24 6.70 -18.15
C GLY A 489 -2.37 5.26 -17.68
N SER A 490 -3.62 4.86 -17.48
CA SER A 490 -3.98 3.50 -17.09
C SER A 490 -5.20 2.97 -17.82
N ARG A 491 -5.33 1.64 -17.84
CA ARG A 491 -6.53 0.89 -18.22
C ARG A 491 -6.81 -0.16 -17.17
N LEU A 492 -8.07 -0.35 -16.80
CA LEU A 492 -8.48 -1.40 -15.86
C LEU A 492 -9.51 -2.29 -16.52
N LEU A 493 -9.20 -3.58 -16.61
CA LEU A 493 -9.95 -4.55 -17.35
C LEU A 493 -10.41 -5.73 -16.45
N ARG A 494 -11.62 -6.22 -16.69
CA ARG A 494 -12.03 -7.57 -16.32
C ARG A 494 -11.87 -8.46 -17.54
N VAL A 495 -11.05 -9.49 -17.43
CA VAL A 495 -10.77 -10.44 -18.48
C VAL A 495 -11.35 -11.81 -18.09
N THR A 496 -12.32 -12.30 -18.86
CA THR A 496 -12.98 -13.58 -18.57
C THR A 496 -12.54 -14.60 -19.63
N PRO A 497 -11.70 -15.59 -19.28
CA PRO A 497 -11.28 -16.65 -20.17
C PRO A 497 -12.46 -17.43 -20.72
N ALA A 498 -12.34 -17.91 -21.95
CA ALA A 498 -13.29 -18.89 -22.47
C ALA A 498 -13.30 -20.12 -21.56
N LYS A 499 -14.48 -20.67 -21.25
CA LYS A 499 -14.58 -21.84 -20.37
C LYS A 499 -13.76 -23.00 -20.93
N THR A 500 -12.65 -23.31 -20.27
CA THR A 500 -11.90 -24.54 -20.55
C THR A 500 -12.58 -25.69 -19.83
N THR A 501 -13.10 -26.64 -20.59
CA THR A 501 -13.77 -27.80 -20.00
C THR A 501 -12.73 -28.83 -19.57
N GLY A 502 -12.67 -29.10 -18.29
CA GLY A 502 -12.18 -30.36 -17.76
C GLY A 502 -10.72 -30.45 -17.34
N LYS A 503 -9.99 -29.35 -17.14
CA LYS A 503 -8.61 -29.33 -16.59
C LYS A 503 -8.43 -28.20 -15.59
N PRO A 504 -7.44 -28.28 -14.66
CA PRO A 504 -7.03 -27.13 -13.84
C PRO A 504 -6.54 -25.96 -14.70
N GLY A 505 -6.58 -24.75 -14.16
CA GLY A 505 -5.95 -23.58 -14.75
C GLY A 505 -4.42 -23.67 -14.75
N VAL A 506 -3.77 -22.77 -15.49
CA VAL A 506 -2.30 -22.71 -15.59
C VAL A 506 -1.72 -22.02 -14.35
N PRO A 507 -0.67 -22.55 -13.69
CA PRO A 507 0.07 -21.83 -12.66
C PRO A 507 0.71 -20.56 -13.24
N LEU A 508 0.55 -19.42 -12.57
CA LEU A 508 1.15 -18.14 -12.96
C LEU A 508 2.22 -17.71 -11.97
N GLY A 509 2.98 -16.67 -12.32
CA GLY A 509 3.99 -16.12 -11.44
C GLY A 509 5.06 -17.11 -11.02
N VAL A 510 5.35 -18.12 -11.84
CA VAL A 510 6.43 -19.08 -11.54
C VAL A 510 7.75 -18.32 -11.52
N ARG A 511 8.43 -18.35 -10.40
CA ARG A 511 9.66 -17.59 -10.15
C ARG A 511 10.64 -18.42 -9.32
N ALA A 512 11.94 -18.18 -9.52
CA ALA A 512 12.96 -18.70 -8.63
C ALA A 512 13.16 -17.74 -7.46
N THR A 513 13.13 -18.26 -6.22
CA THR A 513 13.28 -17.49 -4.99
C THR A 513 14.67 -17.66 -4.37
N ALA A 514 15.34 -18.80 -4.63
CA ALA A 514 16.71 -19.05 -4.22
C ALA A 514 17.38 -20.09 -5.11
N ALA A 515 18.71 -20.06 -5.21
CA ALA A 515 19.51 -21.08 -5.84
C ALA A 515 20.82 -21.32 -5.10
N THR A 516 21.20 -22.62 -5.03
CA THR A 516 22.52 -23.07 -4.58
C THR A 516 23.17 -23.90 -5.69
N ALA A 517 24.41 -24.33 -5.51
CA ALA A 517 25.11 -25.20 -6.46
C ALA A 517 24.35 -26.50 -6.76
N GLY A 518 23.49 -26.97 -5.84
CA GLY A 518 22.77 -28.24 -5.98
C GLY A 518 21.26 -28.14 -5.85
N SER A 519 20.69 -26.93 -5.75
CA SER A 519 19.23 -26.77 -5.58
C SER A 519 18.69 -25.46 -6.12
N VAL A 520 17.40 -25.45 -6.45
CA VAL A 520 16.63 -24.25 -6.82
C VAL A 520 15.31 -24.28 -6.08
N SER A 521 14.96 -23.18 -5.41
CA SER A 521 13.65 -22.96 -4.81
C SER A 521 12.78 -22.15 -5.77
N LEU A 522 11.55 -22.62 -5.99
CA LEU A 522 10.55 -22.02 -6.86
C LEU A 522 9.30 -21.67 -6.06
N ALA A 523 8.61 -20.62 -6.47
CA ALA A 523 7.27 -20.27 -5.99
C ALA A 523 6.38 -19.89 -7.19
N TRP A 524 5.05 -19.98 -7.01
CA TRP A 524 4.05 -19.64 -8.02
C TRP A 524 2.71 -19.28 -7.37
N ASP A 525 1.80 -18.74 -8.15
CA ASP A 525 0.48 -18.36 -7.69
C ASP A 525 -0.47 -19.55 -7.61
N ALA A 526 -1.33 -19.59 -6.59
CA ALA A 526 -2.34 -20.64 -6.46
C ALA A 526 -3.29 -20.67 -7.66
N VAL A 527 -3.59 -21.88 -8.16
CA VAL A 527 -4.53 -22.07 -9.26
C VAL A 527 -5.95 -22.22 -8.72
N ASN A 528 -6.81 -21.25 -9.04
CA ASN A 528 -8.22 -21.21 -8.66
C ASN A 528 -9.19 -21.27 -9.87
N THR A 529 -8.68 -21.57 -11.08
CA THR A 529 -9.45 -21.64 -12.32
C THR A 529 -9.50 -23.07 -12.87
N GLY A 530 -10.50 -23.36 -13.67
CA GLY A 530 -10.71 -24.71 -14.24
C GLY A 530 -11.31 -25.68 -13.23
N THR A 531 -10.81 -26.93 -13.18
CA THR A 531 -11.18 -27.89 -12.13
C THR A 531 -10.38 -27.66 -10.87
N ALA A 532 -10.94 -28.03 -9.70
CA ALA A 532 -10.25 -27.86 -8.42
C ALA A 532 -8.86 -28.49 -8.43
N THR A 533 -7.85 -27.67 -8.16
CA THR A 533 -6.44 -28.10 -8.07
C THR A 533 -6.23 -28.84 -6.76
N THR A 534 -5.56 -29.99 -6.82
CA THR A 534 -5.18 -30.80 -5.65
C THR A 534 -3.68 -30.80 -5.40
N GLY A 535 -2.88 -30.24 -6.33
CA GLY A 535 -1.43 -30.13 -6.19
C GLY A 535 -0.77 -29.69 -7.49
N TYR A 536 0.55 -29.66 -7.47
CA TYR A 536 1.39 -29.18 -8.56
C TYR A 536 2.52 -30.17 -8.85
N GLU A 537 2.91 -30.25 -10.10
CA GLU A 537 4.08 -30.98 -10.56
C GLU A 537 5.10 -30.00 -11.12
N VAL A 538 6.35 -30.12 -10.65
CA VAL A 538 7.48 -29.31 -11.12
C VAL A 538 8.31 -30.13 -12.10
N TYR A 539 8.69 -29.52 -13.18
CA TYR A 539 9.50 -30.11 -14.24
C TYR A 539 10.79 -29.31 -14.43
N ALA A 540 11.90 -30.03 -14.66
CA ALA A 540 13.18 -29.46 -15.06
C ALA A 540 13.59 -30.07 -16.41
N GLY A 541 13.73 -29.25 -17.47
CA GLY A 541 14.04 -29.71 -18.81
C GLY A 541 13.05 -30.74 -19.37
N GLY A 542 11.78 -30.69 -18.96
CA GLY A 542 10.74 -31.63 -19.33
C GLY A 542 10.64 -32.92 -18.47
N ALA A 543 11.58 -33.15 -17.57
CA ALA A 543 11.52 -34.24 -16.61
C ALA A 543 10.82 -33.78 -15.30
N LYS A 544 9.85 -34.56 -14.78
CA LYS A 544 9.21 -34.29 -13.52
C LYS A 544 10.20 -34.49 -12.36
N VAL A 545 10.43 -33.44 -11.55
CA VAL A 545 11.41 -33.42 -10.47
C VAL A 545 10.77 -33.29 -9.08
N ALA A 546 9.53 -32.79 -9.00
CA ALA A 546 8.81 -32.73 -7.74
C ALA A 546 7.29 -32.79 -7.94
N THR A 547 6.57 -33.19 -6.89
CA THR A 547 5.11 -33.05 -6.76
C THR A 547 4.83 -32.50 -5.37
N VAL A 548 4.05 -31.43 -5.27
CA VAL A 548 3.74 -30.73 -4.03
C VAL A 548 2.27 -30.29 -3.99
N ASP A 549 1.71 -30.16 -2.80
CA ASP A 549 0.34 -29.66 -2.60
C ASP A 549 0.30 -28.13 -2.48
N GLY A 550 1.42 -27.50 -2.07
CA GLY A 550 1.56 -26.05 -1.89
C GLY A 550 2.06 -25.33 -3.14
N THR A 551 2.20 -24.03 -3.04
CA THR A 551 2.61 -23.12 -4.14
C THR A 551 4.11 -22.84 -4.19
N SER A 552 4.93 -23.70 -3.58
CA SER A 552 6.39 -23.62 -3.62
C SER A 552 7.02 -25.00 -3.62
N ALA A 553 8.24 -25.10 -4.14
CA ALA A 553 9.04 -26.33 -4.12
C ALA A 553 10.53 -26.01 -4.14
N THR A 554 11.33 -26.83 -3.44
CA THR A 554 12.78 -26.81 -3.61
C THR A 554 13.21 -28.06 -4.36
N VAL A 555 13.73 -27.87 -5.58
CA VAL A 555 14.31 -28.93 -6.42
C VAL A 555 15.77 -29.10 -5.99
N THR A 556 16.14 -30.30 -5.57
CA THR A 556 17.49 -30.67 -5.11
C THR A 556 18.15 -31.68 -6.03
N GLY A 557 19.44 -31.92 -5.84
CA GLY A 557 20.19 -32.88 -6.65
C GLY A 557 20.53 -32.37 -8.05
N LEU A 558 20.58 -31.04 -8.21
CA LEU A 558 20.99 -30.39 -9.44
C LEU A 558 22.53 -30.34 -9.55
N ASP A 559 23.02 -30.32 -10.79
CA ASP A 559 24.45 -30.12 -11.04
C ASP A 559 24.82 -28.63 -10.93
N ALA A 560 25.98 -28.34 -10.35
CA ALA A 560 26.54 -26.99 -10.27
C ALA A 560 26.85 -26.41 -11.64
N ALA A 561 26.80 -25.09 -11.77
CA ALA A 561 27.08 -24.33 -12.98
C ALA A 561 26.32 -24.88 -14.21
N THR A 562 25.08 -25.34 -14.02
CA THR A 562 24.28 -26.00 -15.04
C THR A 562 22.97 -25.25 -15.25
N GLY A 563 22.64 -24.98 -16.52
CA GLY A 563 21.39 -24.31 -16.92
C GLY A 563 20.21 -25.26 -16.85
N TYR A 564 19.16 -24.84 -16.19
CA TYR A 564 17.88 -25.55 -16.09
C TYR A 564 16.74 -24.66 -16.57
N VAL A 565 15.72 -25.30 -17.14
CA VAL A 565 14.43 -24.66 -17.45
C VAL A 565 13.37 -25.35 -16.63
N PHE A 566 12.76 -24.62 -15.71
CA PHE A 566 11.70 -25.11 -14.84
C PHE A 566 10.34 -24.69 -15.36
N THR A 567 9.36 -25.60 -15.28
CA THR A 567 7.95 -25.32 -15.50
C THR A 567 7.12 -25.99 -14.44
N VAL A 568 5.94 -25.45 -14.15
CA VAL A 568 4.99 -25.99 -13.17
C VAL A 568 3.66 -26.25 -13.85
N VAL A 569 3.01 -27.37 -13.57
CA VAL A 569 1.64 -27.67 -13.97
C VAL A 569 0.80 -27.95 -12.72
N ALA A 570 -0.46 -27.54 -12.74
CA ALA A 570 -1.43 -27.92 -11.73
C ALA A 570 -2.10 -29.26 -12.09
N HIS A 571 -2.44 -30.09 -11.10
CA HIS A 571 -3.23 -31.31 -11.31
C HIS A 571 -4.47 -31.34 -10.42
N ASP A 572 -5.52 -32.02 -10.89
CA ASP A 572 -6.75 -32.25 -10.14
C ASP A 572 -6.82 -33.68 -9.55
N ALA A 573 -7.85 -33.93 -8.74
CA ALA A 573 -8.07 -35.23 -8.11
C ALA A 573 -8.25 -36.42 -9.09
N ARG A 574 -8.45 -36.14 -10.39
CA ARG A 574 -8.53 -37.15 -11.45
C ARG A 574 -7.21 -37.33 -12.20
N GLY A 575 -6.13 -36.66 -11.78
CA GLY A 575 -4.82 -36.69 -12.41
C GLY A 575 -4.75 -35.94 -13.75
N ARG A 576 -5.71 -35.06 -14.06
CA ARG A 576 -5.64 -34.23 -15.27
C ARG A 576 -4.77 -33.00 -14.96
N THR A 577 -3.86 -32.70 -15.85
CA THR A 577 -2.91 -31.60 -15.70
C THR A 577 -3.28 -30.40 -16.57
N SER A 578 -2.92 -29.20 -16.09
CA SER A 578 -2.97 -27.96 -16.84
C SER A 578 -1.95 -27.94 -17.99
N ALA A 579 -1.97 -26.87 -18.79
CA ALA A 579 -0.78 -26.47 -19.52
C ALA A 579 0.31 -26.00 -18.52
N PRO A 580 1.61 -26.01 -18.93
CA PRO A 580 2.67 -25.46 -18.10
C PRO A 580 2.49 -23.95 -17.87
N GLY A 581 2.89 -23.47 -16.68
CA GLY A 581 3.08 -22.06 -16.40
C GLY A 581 4.27 -21.47 -17.17
N ASN A 582 4.55 -20.16 -16.93
CA ASN A 582 5.73 -19.52 -17.50
C ASN A 582 6.99 -20.31 -17.14
N ALA A 583 7.90 -20.45 -18.12
CA ALA A 583 9.17 -21.14 -17.90
C ALA A 583 10.15 -20.22 -17.13
N VAL A 584 10.82 -20.78 -16.13
CA VAL A 584 11.91 -20.14 -15.40
C VAL A 584 13.22 -20.76 -15.83
N SER A 585 14.05 -19.99 -16.51
CA SER A 585 15.40 -20.42 -16.92
C SER A 585 16.44 -19.83 -15.99
N LEU A 586 17.29 -20.68 -15.43
CA LEU A 586 18.36 -20.22 -14.55
C LEU A 586 19.53 -21.20 -14.54
N THR A 587 20.74 -20.70 -14.27
CA THR A 587 21.95 -21.50 -14.07
C THR A 587 22.23 -21.60 -12.59
N THR A 588 22.43 -22.83 -12.08
CA THR A 588 22.86 -23.06 -10.69
C THR A 588 24.24 -22.43 -10.45
N PRO A 589 24.52 -21.88 -9.28
CA PRO A 589 25.85 -21.41 -8.91
C PRO A 589 26.95 -22.49 -9.07
N ALA A 590 28.20 -22.05 -9.16
CA ALA A 590 29.36 -22.95 -9.14
C ALA A 590 29.48 -23.70 -7.80
N ALA A 591 30.16 -24.86 -7.82
CA ALA A 591 30.32 -25.69 -6.62
C ALA A 591 31.10 -24.99 -5.47
N GLU A 592 31.98 -24.04 -5.83
CA GLU A 592 32.74 -23.21 -4.88
C GLU A 592 31.91 -22.15 -4.14
N GLY A 593 30.62 -22.03 -4.50
CA GLY A 593 29.69 -21.08 -3.94
C GLY A 593 29.57 -19.80 -4.78
N ARG A 594 28.80 -18.85 -4.26
CA ARG A 594 28.56 -17.56 -4.92
C ARG A 594 29.72 -16.61 -4.66
N THR A 595 30.18 -15.89 -5.70
CA THR A 595 31.24 -14.90 -5.60
C THR A 595 30.67 -13.50 -5.36
N ALA A 596 31.20 -12.82 -4.35
CA ALA A 596 30.85 -11.43 -4.06
C ALA A 596 31.82 -10.45 -4.74
N TYR A 597 31.29 -9.33 -5.20
CA TYR A 597 32.03 -8.26 -5.87
C TYR A 597 31.64 -6.93 -5.24
N GLU A 598 32.57 -6.31 -4.52
CA GLU A 598 32.36 -5.03 -3.84
C GLU A 598 32.22 -3.89 -4.86
N ALA A 599 31.22 -3.03 -4.69
CA ALA A 599 30.99 -1.91 -5.59
C ALA A 599 32.11 -0.86 -5.52
N GLU A 600 32.67 -0.65 -4.32
CA GLU A 600 33.76 0.29 -4.08
C GLU A 600 35.14 -0.22 -4.48
N ALA A 601 35.28 -1.44 -4.99
CA ALA A 601 36.56 -1.98 -5.41
C ALA A 601 37.32 -1.01 -6.34
N SER A 602 38.64 -0.88 -6.16
CA SER A 602 39.47 0.14 -6.82
C SER A 602 39.45 0.03 -8.35
N GLY A 603 39.18 -1.13 -8.91
CA GLY A 603 39.05 -1.39 -10.35
C GLY A 603 37.73 -0.93 -10.98
N ASN A 604 36.72 -0.59 -10.17
CA ASN A 604 35.38 -0.25 -10.63
C ASN A 604 35.28 1.22 -11.05
N PRO A 605 35.00 1.52 -12.33
CA PRO A 605 34.85 2.91 -12.79
C PRO A 605 33.57 3.53 -12.16
N ARG A 606 33.67 4.77 -11.80
CA ARG A 606 32.57 5.63 -11.35
C ARG A 606 32.50 6.86 -12.26
N THR A 607 31.26 7.30 -12.53
CA THR A 607 31.00 8.53 -13.32
C THR A 607 30.32 9.58 -12.48
N GLY A 608 30.30 10.81 -12.94
CA GLY A 608 29.59 11.91 -12.28
C GLY A 608 30.07 12.12 -10.83
N ASN A 609 29.10 12.29 -9.94
CA ASN A 609 29.34 12.53 -8.52
C ASN A 609 29.39 11.22 -7.68
N ALA A 610 29.36 10.04 -8.32
CA ALA A 610 29.42 8.77 -7.61
C ALA A 610 30.69 8.69 -6.71
N SER A 611 30.48 8.44 -5.44
CA SER A 611 31.56 8.49 -4.45
C SER A 611 31.49 7.31 -3.48
N ILE A 612 32.67 6.92 -2.96
CA ILE A 612 32.76 5.92 -1.90
C ILE A 612 32.54 6.64 -0.56
N SER A 613 31.70 6.05 0.29
CA SER A 613 31.45 6.49 1.65
C SER A 613 31.63 5.35 2.65
N ASP A 614 31.93 5.70 3.91
CA ASP A 614 32.01 4.72 5.00
C ASP A 614 30.62 4.17 5.35
N CYS A 615 30.57 2.87 5.61
CA CYS A 615 29.36 2.17 6.03
C CYS A 615 29.76 0.99 6.94
N SER A 616 29.81 1.21 8.25
CA SER A 616 30.32 0.21 9.20
C SER A 616 29.58 -1.13 9.22
N ARG A 617 28.34 -1.17 8.70
CA ARG A 617 27.50 -2.36 8.59
C ARG A 617 27.51 -3.01 7.20
N CYS A 618 28.07 -2.31 6.20
CA CYS A 618 28.20 -2.85 4.85
C CYS A 618 29.41 -3.78 4.74
N SER A 619 29.45 -4.57 3.67
CA SER A 619 30.61 -5.38 3.32
C SER A 619 31.83 -4.50 3.09
N GLY A 620 33.02 -4.94 3.49
CA GLY A 620 34.22 -4.12 3.38
C GLY A 620 34.22 -2.80 4.16
N GLY A 621 33.13 -2.47 4.88
CA GLY A 621 32.97 -1.24 5.65
C GLY A 621 32.73 0.01 4.81
N LYS A 622 32.37 -0.14 3.53
CA LYS A 622 32.18 0.94 2.56
C LYS A 622 31.00 0.66 1.61
N LYS A 623 30.62 1.66 0.84
CA LYS A 623 29.60 1.57 -0.21
C LYS A 623 29.83 2.66 -1.25
N VAL A 624 29.18 2.56 -2.41
CA VAL A 624 29.17 3.59 -3.44
C VAL A 624 27.82 4.31 -3.43
N GLY A 625 27.83 5.59 -3.13
CA GLY A 625 26.65 6.46 -3.10
C GLY A 625 26.70 7.58 -4.11
N ASN A 626 25.70 8.49 -4.02
CA ASN A 626 25.47 9.58 -4.97
C ASN A 626 25.28 9.08 -6.41
N LEU A 627 24.62 7.95 -6.57
CA LEU A 627 24.30 7.34 -7.85
C LEU A 627 23.02 7.95 -8.45
N GLY A 628 22.94 7.96 -9.78
CA GLY A 628 21.79 8.48 -10.53
C GLY A 628 22.03 9.85 -11.17
N VAL A 629 21.08 10.32 -11.97
CA VAL A 629 21.16 11.46 -12.86
C VAL A 629 22.30 11.26 -13.88
N ASP A 630 23.51 11.73 -13.62
CA ASP A 630 24.69 11.53 -14.48
C ASP A 630 25.76 10.66 -13.81
N ALA A 631 25.43 10.05 -12.66
CA ALA A 631 26.38 9.31 -11.85
C ALA A 631 26.07 7.79 -11.86
N SER A 632 27.12 7.00 -12.02
CA SER A 632 27.02 5.53 -12.02
C SER A 632 28.25 4.86 -11.44
N VAL A 633 28.13 3.59 -11.05
CA VAL A 633 29.23 2.68 -10.77
C VAL A 633 29.14 1.47 -11.69
N THR A 634 30.26 0.98 -12.20
CA THR A 634 30.33 -0.24 -13.00
C THR A 634 31.19 -1.28 -12.26
N ILE A 635 30.60 -2.37 -11.82
CA ILE A 635 31.30 -3.51 -11.27
C ILE A 635 31.82 -4.35 -12.42
N LYS A 636 33.12 -4.56 -12.46
CA LYS A 636 33.84 -5.28 -13.53
C LYS A 636 34.28 -6.68 -13.08
N ASP A 637 34.67 -7.45 -14.08
CA ASP A 637 35.24 -8.78 -13.89
C ASP A 637 34.34 -9.74 -13.11
N VAL A 638 33.01 -9.54 -13.24
CA VAL A 638 32.03 -10.46 -12.70
C VAL A 638 32.06 -11.74 -13.52
N THR A 639 32.57 -12.82 -12.94
CA THR A 639 32.81 -14.05 -13.70
C THR A 639 31.65 -15.03 -13.63
N ALA A 640 31.32 -15.61 -14.78
CA ALA A 640 30.40 -16.72 -14.88
C ALA A 640 31.06 -17.90 -15.58
N PRO A 641 30.88 -19.15 -15.12
CA PRO A 641 31.53 -20.33 -15.71
C PRO A 641 31.00 -20.70 -17.11
N LYS A 642 29.77 -20.33 -17.42
CA LYS A 642 29.07 -20.58 -18.69
C LYS A 642 28.13 -19.44 -19.02
N ASP A 643 27.71 -19.32 -20.31
CA ASP A 643 26.59 -18.48 -20.69
C ASP A 643 25.31 -18.97 -20.03
N GLY A 644 24.53 -18.08 -19.43
CA GLY A 644 23.28 -18.45 -18.79
C GLY A 644 22.67 -17.37 -17.91
N THR A 645 21.51 -17.67 -17.35
CA THR A 645 20.81 -16.81 -16.37
C THR A 645 21.18 -17.23 -14.97
N TYR A 646 21.70 -16.27 -14.20
CA TYR A 646 22.14 -16.46 -12.81
C TYR A 646 21.29 -15.59 -11.89
N LEU A 647 21.09 -16.00 -10.64
CA LEU A 647 20.51 -15.16 -9.61
C LEU A 647 21.59 -14.25 -9.03
N MET A 648 21.50 -12.97 -9.27
CA MET A 648 22.35 -11.94 -8.69
C MET A 648 21.65 -11.34 -7.48
N THR A 649 22.34 -11.37 -6.33
CA THR A 649 21.91 -10.59 -5.16
C THR A 649 22.64 -9.26 -5.19
N VAL A 650 21.92 -8.18 -5.04
CA VAL A 650 22.44 -6.82 -4.88
C VAL A 650 22.25 -6.43 -3.43
N ASP A 651 23.35 -6.15 -2.73
CA ASP A 651 23.34 -5.57 -1.39
C ASP A 651 23.47 -4.06 -1.53
N PHE A 652 22.58 -3.31 -0.90
CA PHE A 652 22.47 -1.85 -1.03
C PHE A 652 22.02 -1.22 0.28
N THR A 653 22.12 0.09 0.39
CA THR A 653 21.54 0.84 1.51
C THR A 653 20.65 1.96 0.98
N ASP A 654 19.49 2.11 1.59
CA ASP A 654 18.56 3.19 1.29
C ASP A 654 17.72 3.52 2.53
N GLY A 655 17.87 4.73 3.02
CA GLY A 655 17.11 5.25 4.16
C GLY A 655 15.79 5.92 3.74
N SER A 656 15.53 6.02 2.41
CA SER A 656 14.24 6.48 1.88
C SER A 656 13.29 5.28 1.64
N SER A 657 12.13 5.52 1.06
CA SER A 657 11.17 4.46 0.67
C SER A 657 11.73 3.49 -0.37
N GLY A 658 12.72 3.93 -1.13
CA GLY A 658 13.38 3.16 -2.16
C GLY A 658 13.49 3.94 -3.45
N ARG A 659 14.35 3.42 -4.33
CA ARG A 659 14.69 4.05 -5.60
C ARG A 659 14.83 3.00 -6.68
N THR A 660 14.58 3.37 -7.92
CA THR A 660 14.76 2.46 -9.05
C THR A 660 16.13 2.64 -9.67
N ALA A 661 16.96 1.60 -9.65
CA ALA A 661 18.19 1.55 -10.42
C ALA A 661 17.92 1.15 -11.87
N VAL A 662 18.63 1.75 -12.81
CA VAL A 662 18.82 1.18 -14.15
C VAL A 662 20.10 0.35 -14.09
N VAL A 663 19.93 -0.96 -14.07
CA VAL A 663 21.04 -1.92 -14.04
C VAL A 663 21.37 -2.31 -15.47
N THR A 664 22.64 -2.18 -15.85
CA THR A 664 23.10 -2.53 -17.20
C THR A 664 24.08 -3.69 -17.13
N VAL A 665 23.69 -4.84 -17.65
CA VAL A 665 24.50 -6.05 -17.73
C VAL A 665 25.03 -6.21 -19.14
N ASN A 666 26.34 -6.10 -19.33
CA ASN A 666 26.98 -6.23 -20.65
C ASN A 666 26.36 -5.35 -21.76
N GLY A 667 25.85 -4.18 -21.36
CA GLY A 667 25.19 -3.24 -22.30
C GLY A 667 23.67 -3.42 -22.43
N THR A 668 23.06 -4.44 -21.83
CA THR A 668 21.61 -4.60 -21.77
C THR A 668 21.09 -4.06 -20.45
N ALA A 669 20.17 -3.07 -20.51
CA ALA A 669 19.62 -2.40 -19.35
C ALA A 669 18.25 -2.92 -18.97
N PHE A 670 17.97 -2.93 -17.66
CA PHE A 670 16.63 -3.15 -17.08
C PHE A 670 16.45 -2.29 -15.82
N GLN A 671 15.21 -2.06 -15.42
CA GLN A 671 14.91 -1.34 -14.18
C GLN A 671 14.88 -2.33 -13.00
N LEU A 672 15.50 -1.93 -11.89
CA LEU A 672 15.50 -2.70 -10.64
C LEU A 672 15.04 -1.80 -9.50
N PRO A 673 13.83 -1.98 -9.01
CA PRO A 673 13.38 -1.34 -7.78
C PRO A 673 14.23 -1.80 -6.59
N LEU A 674 14.80 -0.85 -5.86
CA LEU A 674 15.57 -1.06 -4.64
C LEU A 674 14.75 -0.50 -3.47
N HIS A 675 14.02 -1.39 -2.79
CA HIS A 675 13.10 -0.98 -1.72
C HIS A 675 13.88 -0.56 -0.47
N GLY A 676 13.76 0.70 -0.11
CA GLY A 676 14.42 1.31 1.04
C GLY A 676 13.78 0.93 2.36
N GLY A 677 14.36 1.43 3.45
CA GLY A 677 13.85 1.21 4.79
C GLY A 677 12.88 2.26 5.28
N ASN A 678 12.85 3.37 4.60
CA ASN A 678 12.15 4.57 5.02
C ASN A 678 12.44 4.99 6.48
N ASP A 679 13.66 4.69 6.93
CA ASP A 679 14.11 4.81 8.31
C ASP A 679 15.22 5.86 8.47
N ASN A 680 15.50 6.62 7.40
CA ASN A 680 16.62 7.54 7.26
C ASN A 680 18.00 6.89 7.62
N ASP A 681 18.06 5.56 7.68
CA ASP A 681 19.27 4.80 8.01
C ASP A 681 20.02 4.36 6.76
N TRP A 682 20.76 5.30 6.18
CA TRP A 682 21.60 5.08 5.00
C TRP A 682 22.80 4.14 5.24
N GLY A 683 22.97 3.62 6.43
CA GLY A 683 24.01 2.67 6.77
C GLY A 683 23.47 1.25 7.00
N ARG A 684 22.18 0.97 6.81
CA ARG A 684 21.57 -0.35 6.98
C ARG A 684 21.55 -1.11 5.66
N PRO A 685 22.31 -2.23 5.55
CA PRO A 685 22.28 -3.05 4.34
C PRO A 685 20.93 -3.74 4.16
N ARG A 686 20.50 -3.80 2.90
CA ARG A 686 19.34 -4.50 2.37
C ARG A 686 19.76 -5.32 1.17
N SER A 687 18.96 -6.28 0.75
CA SER A 687 19.28 -7.13 -0.39
C SER A 687 18.08 -7.37 -1.27
N VAL A 688 18.30 -7.41 -2.58
CA VAL A 688 17.34 -7.88 -3.56
C VAL A 688 18.01 -8.90 -4.46
N THR A 689 17.29 -9.95 -4.85
CA THR A 689 17.82 -10.98 -5.76
C THR A 689 17.04 -10.98 -7.07
N VAL A 690 17.76 -10.88 -8.18
CA VAL A 690 17.19 -10.79 -9.53
C VAL A 690 17.90 -11.74 -10.49
N PRO A 691 17.20 -12.29 -11.51
CA PRO A 691 17.83 -13.04 -12.58
C PRO A 691 18.59 -12.08 -13.53
N VAL A 692 19.84 -12.41 -13.86
CA VAL A 692 20.65 -11.67 -14.84
C VAL A 692 21.30 -12.63 -15.81
N HIS A 693 21.37 -12.24 -17.08
CA HIS A 693 22.06 -13.06 -18.09
C HIS A 693 23.53 -12.70 -18.15
N LEU A 694 24.39 -13.67 -17.82
CA LEU A 694 25.85 -13.53 -17.88
C LEU A 694 26.44 -14.39 -19.00
N LYS A 695 27.49 -13.87 -19.63
CA LYS A 695 28.33 -14.61 -20.59
C LYS A 695 29.42 -15.38 -19.85
N ALA A 696 29.88 -16.47 -20.42
CA ALA A 696 31.05 -17.18 -19.91
C ALA A 696 32.25 -16.23 -19.82
N GLY A 697 32.97 -16.26 -18.70
CA GLY A 697 34.08 -15.37 -18.42
C GLY A 697 33.64 -14.07 -17.74
N ALA A 698 34.36 -12.97 -18.03
CA ALA A 698 34.16 -11.69 -17.37
C ALA A 698 32.97 -10.89 -17.93
N ASN A 699 32.18 -10.33 -17.04
CA ASN A 699 31.02 -9.50 -17.33
C ASN A 699 31.15 -8.13 -16.64
N THR A 700 30.36 -7.17 -17.07
CA THR A 700 30.22 -5.85 -16.46
C THR A 700 28.79 -5.62 -16.02
N ILE A 701 28.61 -5.07 -14.82
CA ILE A 701 27.29 -4.72 -14.27
C ILE A 701 27.36 -3.28 -13.77
N ALA A 702 26.60 -2.39 -14.39
CA ALA A 702 26.55 -0.98 -14.02
C ALA A 702 25.24 -0.65 -13.31
N PHE A 703 25.33 0.22 -12.30
CA PHE A 703 24.20 0.80 -11.57
C PHE A 703 24.19 2.31 -11.77
N GLY A 704 23.05 2.83 -12.19
CA GLY A 704 22.79 4.25 -12.39
C GLY A 704 21.34 4.49 -12.71
N ASN A 705 20.92 5.71 -12.94
CA ASN A 705 19.59 6.06 -13.48
C ASN A 705 19.70 7.45 -14.11
N PRO A 706 19.51 7.62 -15.42
CA PRO A 706 19.68 8.93 -16.07
C PRO A 706 18.59 9.95 -15.69
N SER A 707 17.54 9.52 -15.04
CA SER A 707 16.34 10.33 -14.76
C SER A 707 16.14 10.64 -13.28
N ASP A 708 16.79 9.87 -12.38
CA ASP A 708 16.54 9.94 -10.94
C ASP A 708 17.75 9.46 -10.13
N TYR A 709 17.69 9.63 -8.81
CA TYR A 709 18.68 9.08 -7.90
C TYR A 709 18.50 7.58 -7.73
N VAL A 710 19.58 6.89 -7.31
CA VAL A 710 19.63 5.46 -7.03
C VAL A 710 20.09 5.25 -5.58
N SER A 711 19.64 4.15 -4.96
CA SER A 711 20.14 3.69 -3.66
C SER A 711 21.66 3.46 -3.70
N ASP A 712 22.33 3.60 -2.56
CA ASP A 712 23.77 3.35 -2.47
C ASP A 712 24.05 1.85 -2.61
N VAL A 713 24.97 1.46 -3.46
CA VAL A 713 25.30 0.06 -3.73
C VAL A 713 26.52 -0.37 -2.90
N ASP A 714 26.36 -1.47 -2.15
CA ASP A 714 27.40 -2.11 -1.36
C ASP A 714 28.17 -3.13 -2.20
N ARG A 715 27.52 -4.23 -2.58
CA ARG A 715 28.12 -5.27 -3.42
C ARG A 715 27.06 -6.04 -4.22
N ILE A 716 27.54 -6.84 -5.13
CA ILE A 716 26.72 -7.89 -5.76
C ILE A 716 27.30 -9.26 -5.43
N THR A 717 26.44 -10.28 -5.42
CA THR A 717 26.85 -11.68 -5.25
C THR A 717 26.18 -12.52 -6.36
N VAL A 718 27.00 -13.25 -7.12
CA VAL A 718 26.52 -14.08 -8.25
C VAL A 718 26.84 -15.55 -8.00
#